data_cb0bfe0609a1279a8b394248bea3a168
#
_entry.id   cb0bfe0609a1279a8b394248bea3a168
#
_cell.length_a   1.000
_cell.length_b   1.000
_cell.length_c   1.000
_cell.angle_alpha   90.00
_cell.angle_beta   90.00
_cell.angle_gamma   90.00
#
_symmetry.space_group_name_H-M   'P 1'
#
loop_
_entity.id
_entity.type
_entity.pdbx_description
1 polymer ?
#
loop_
_entity_poly.entity_id
_entity_poly.type
_entity_poly.pdbx_seq_one_letter_code
_entity_poly.pdbx_strand_id
1 'polypeptide(L)'
;MGMAPVSHVLFNKFMNFNPQNPDWVNRDRFVLSNGHGCMLQYALLHLFGYQLSMDDLKNFRQLDSITPGHPEAHDTPGVEVTTGPLGQGFSNAVGLAIAQAHTAAIYNKPGYDLINNYTYTFFGDGCAMEGVASEAASLAGHLKLGNLIAIYDDNHISIDGDTKCAFTEDVMKRFESYGWHHVWVKDGDNDLEAIEKAIQECREVKDKPSVIRLTTTIGFGSKLQGTGGVHGNPLKADDAESVKAKFGFDPKQSFVVPQQVYDLYHKTASQGAAKEQEWNQLFEKYAAEYKDEHADLTRRLAGKLPEGWEKSLPTYKPTDSAVASRKLSEAVLEKVHSVIPELLSGSADLTGSNNTRWKNAVDFQPPEYNIGDWSGRYLRYGVREHAMAAIMNGLAAYGTVIPAAGTFLNFVSYAAGAVRLSALSRVRVIHVATHDSIGLGEDGPTHQPIETLAHFRALPNCMVWRPADGNETSAAYYSALTSKHTPSILALTRQNLPQLENSSIEAALKGAYVAIEAPNAAVTIISTGSEVSIAIEAATYLKEKHNVVARVVSVPCFEVFDAQDKEYKLKVLPDGIPVLSVEAASTMGWERYAHEQFGLNRFGASGPYKQVYEVRYLFQFLSYLVKLMLTLLSYRNSSSPLPVSASAPSLPSTSTRATPCALPSTVLSSRFCRCPLLA
;
A
#
# COMPACT_ATOMS: atom_id res chain seq x y z
N MET A 1 21.69 -19.68 2.98
CA MET A 1 22.89 -20.41 2.51
C MET A 1 22.64 -20.98 1.13
N GLY A 2 21.53 -21.72 0.85
CA GLY A 2 21.23 -22.24 -0.48
C GLY A 2 21.15 -21.19 -1.60
N MET A 3 20.73 -19.97 -1.30
CA MET A 3 20.68 -18.86 -2.28
C MET A 3 22.02 -18.10 -2.47
N ALA A 4 23.09 -18.45 -1.75
CA ALA A 4 24.37 -17.76 -1.88
C ALA A 4 25.02 -17.94 -3.27
N PRO A 5 25.02 -19.15 -3.89
CA PRO A 5 25.60 -19.35 -5.21
C PRO A 5 24.94 -18.49 -6.30
N VAL A 6 23.60 -18.50 -6.37
CA VAL A 6 22.88 -17.70 -7.37
C VAL A 6 23.05 -16.20 -7.13
N SER A 7 23.12 -15.77 -5.88
CA SER A 7 23.39 -14.36 -5.54
C SER A 7 24.77 -13.93 -6.01
N HIS A 8 25.78 -14.77 -5.79
CA HIS A 8 27.13 -14.52 -6.26
C HIS A 8 27.19 -14.36 -7.78
N VAL A 9 26.59 -15.30 -8.52
CA VAL A 9 26.56 -15.24 -9.99
C VAL A 9 25.79 -14.04 -10.49
N LEU A 10 24.58 -13.80 -9.95
CA LEU A 10 23.70 -12.69 -10.37
C LEU A 10 24.40 -11.33 -10.20
N PHE A 11 24.89 -11.04 -8.99
CA PHE A 11 25.46 -9.71 -8.68
C PHE A 11 26.82 -9.49 -9.33
N ASN A 12 27.68 -10.51 -9.45
CA ASN A 12 29.02 -10.33 -10.03
C ASN A 12 29.04 -10.35 -11.55
N LYS A 13 28.07 -11.04 -12.22
CA LYS A 13 28.15 -11.23 -13.69
C LYS A 13 27.06 -10.49 -14.46
N PHE A 14 25.90 -10.22 -13.86
CA PHE A 14 24.73 -9.75 -14.61
C PHE A 14 24.22 -8.39 -14.16
N MET A 15 24.14 -8.12 -12.86
CA MET A 15 23.55 -6.88 -12.38
C MET A 15 24.44 -5.66 -12.65
N ASN A 16 23.80 -4.57 -13.04
CA ASN A 16 24.38 -3.25 -13.18
C ASN A 16 23.92 -2.38 -12.00
N PHE A 17 24.84 -1.95 -11.16
CA PHE A 17 24.56 -1.09 -10.01
C PHE A 17 25.82 -0.32 -9.62
N ASN A 18 25.65 0.80 -8.91
CA ASN A 18 26.77 1.56 -8.33
C ASN A 18 26.55 1.72 -6.83
N PRO A 19 27.37 1.09 -5.97
CA PRO A 19 27.23 1.21 -4.51
C PRO A 19 27.42 2.65 -3.99
N GLN A 20 28.12 3.51 -4.74
CA GLN A 20 28.34 4.92 -4.38
C GLN A 20 27.15 5.81 -4.77
N ASN A 21 26.28 5.33 -5.66
CA ASN A 21 25.02 5.98 -6.02
C ASN A 21 23.88 4.93 -6.13
N PRO A 22 23.34 4.50 -4.97
CA PRO A 22 22.27 3.50 -4.96
C PRO A 22 20.96 4.00 -5.60
N ASP A 23 20.86 5.30 -5.93
CA ASP A 23 19.68 5.91 -6.55
C ASP A 23 19.80 6.07 -8.07
N TRP A 24 20.91 5.61 -8.70
CA TRP A 24 21.05 5.66 -10.17
C TRP A 24 19.84 5.04 -10.87
N VAL A 25 19.19 5.80 -11.76
CA VAL A 25 17.89 5.40 -12.34
C VAL A 25 17.96 4.12 -13.15
N ASN A 26 19.02 3.92 -13.93
CA ASN A 26 19.19 2.75 -14.82
C ASN A 26 19.93 1.59 -14.15
N ARG A 27 20.04 1.58 -12.80
CA ARG A 27 20.53 0.39 -12.08
C ARG A 27 19.55 -0.76 -12.20
N ASP A 28 20.03 -1.98 -12.26
CA ASP A 28 19.18 -3.16 -12.11
C ASP A 28 18.61 -3.23 -10.70
N ARG A 29 17.35 -3.62 -10.59
CA ARG A 29 16.61 -3.69 -9.33
C ARG A 29 16.66 -5.09 -8.76
N PHE A 30 16.97 -5.21 -7.48
CA PHE A 30 16.92 -6.47 -6.75
C PHE A 30 15.89 -6.44 -5.64
N VAL A 31 14.98 -7.42 -5.65
CA VAL A 31 13.93 -7.55 -4.64
C VAL A 31 14.02 -8.92 -3.97
N LEU A 32 14.18 -8.93 -2.66
CA LEU A 32 14.12 -10.14 -1.85
C LEU A 32 12.70 -10.30 -1.31
N SER A 33 11.84 -11.03 -2.03
CA SER A 33 10.44 -11.24 -1.64
C SER A 33 10.29 -12.14 -0.41
N ASN A 34 11.19 -13.14 -0.26
CA ASN A 34 11.36 -13.92 0.96
C ASN A 34 12.23 -13.15 1.99
N GLY A 35 11.71 -11.99 2.43
CA GLY A 35 12.44 -10.99 3.21
C GLY A 35 13.07 -11.49 4.51
N HIS A 36 12.63 -12.62 5.06
CA HIS A 36 13.28 -13.26 6.22
C HIS A 36 14.70 -13.75 5.93
N GLY A 37 15.11 -13.87 4.65
CA GLY A 37 16.47 -14.15 4.21
C GLY A 37 17.37 -12.92 4.10
N CYS A 38 17.02 -11.78 4.67
CA CYS A 38 17.64 -10.46 4.47
C CYS A 38 19.13 -10.38 4.77
N MET A 39 19.69 -11.22 5.65
CA MET A 39 21.12 -11.25 5.91
C MET A 39 21.91 -11.54 4.63
N LEU A 40 21.39 -12.32 3.70
CA LEU A 40 21.98 -12.52 2.38
C LEU A 40 22.15 -11.18 1.64
N GLN A 41 21.07 -10.38 1.59
CA GLN A 41 21.08 -9.07 0.93
C GLN A 41 22.04 -8.11 1.65
N TYR A 42 22.01 -8.04 2.98
CA TYR A 42 22.91 -7.16 3.75
C TYR A 42 24.38 -7.54 3.58
N ALA A 43 24.69 -8.85 3.57
CA ALA A 43 26.04 -9.32 3.31
C ALA A 43 26.53 -8.92 1.92
N LEU A 44 25.67 -9.02 0.89
CA LEU A 44 26.00 -8.58 -0.47
C LEU A 44 26.23 -7.07 -0.54
N LEU A 45 25.33 -6.27 0.03
CA LEU A 45 25.49 -4.81 0.09
C LEU A 45 26.80 -4.40 0.75
N HIS A 46 27.16 -5.04 1.89
CA HIS A 46 28.45 -4.83 2.54
C HIS A 46 29.63 -5.20 1.64
N LEU A 47 29.60 -6.40 1.05
CA LEU A 47 30.71 -6.89 0.21
C LEU A 47 30.93 -6.03 -1.04
N PHE A 48 29.88 -5.48 -1.63
CA PHE A 48 29.98 -4.57 -2.78
C PHE A 48 30.33 -3.14 -2.40
N GLY A 49 30.39 -2.80 -1.12
CA GLY A 49 30.82 -1.47 -0.65
C GLY A 49 29.75 -0.41 -0.63
N TYR A 50 28.46 -0.81 -0.46
CA TYR A 50 27.43 0.13 -0.04
C TYR A 50 27.73 0.69 1.35
N GLN A 51 27.05 1.76 1.74
CA GLN A 51 27.21 2.36 3.09
C GLN A 51 26.61 1.45 4.17
N LEU A 52 27.19 0.26 4.29
CA LEU A 52 26.81 -0.77 5.25
C LEU A 52 28.07 -1.45 5.77
N SER A 53 28.47 -1.14 7.00
CA SER A 53 29.72 -1.60 7.60
C SER A 53 29.61 -3.02 8.17
N MET A 54 30.76 -3.60 8.54
CA MET A 54 30.78 -4.87 9.29
C MET A 54 30.12 -4.75 10.67
N ASP A 55 30.19 -3.59 11.29
CA ASP A 55 29.54 -3.36 12.58
C ASP A 55 28.01 -3.26 12.44
N ASP A 56 27.51 -2.77 11.32
CA ASP A 56 26.08 -2.82 11.01
C ASP A 56 25.59 -4.28 10.85
N LEU A 57 26.39 -5.15 10.22
CA LEU A 57 26.07 -6.57 10.13
C LEU A 57 26.07 -7.26 11.51
N LYS A 58 27.01 -6.89 12.42
CA LYS A 58 27.04 -7.39 13.79
C LYS A 58 25.82 -6.92 14.61
N ASN A 59 25.27 -5.76 14.26
CA ASN A 59 24.10 -5.18 14.90
C ASN A 59 22.77 -5.61 14.23
N PHE A 60 22.78 -6.70 13.48
CA PHE A 60 21.57 -7.26 12.84
C PHE A 60 20.44 -7.45 13.84
N ARG A 61 19.25 -6.93 13.52
CA ARG A 61 18.03 -7.00 14.35
C ARG A 61 18.15 -6.30 15.71
N GLN A 62 19.11 -5.39 15.88
CA GLN A 62 19.15 -4.56 17.06
C GLN A 62 18.31 -3.29 16.86
N LEU A 63 17.89 -2.67 17.97
CA LEU A 63 17.13 -1.42 17.93
C LEU A 63 17.93 -0.33 17.19
N ASP A 64 17.28 0.41 16.31
CA ASP A 64 17.85 1.49 15.49
C ASP A 64 19.01 1.05 14.57
N SER A 65 19.15 -0.25 14.31
CA SER A 65 20.11 -0.78 13.35
C SER A 65 19.64 -0.57 11.91
N ILE A 66 20.57 -0.21 11.00
CA ILE A 66 20.31 -0.15 9.56
C ILE A 66 20.23 -1.53 8.88
N THR A 67 20.32 -2.62 9.68
CA THR A 67 20.12 -4.00 9.25
C THR A 67 18.92 -4.61 10.01
N PRO A 68 17.69 -4.13 9.75
CA PRO A 68 16.48 -4.60 10.41
C PRO A 68 16.19 -6.08 10.10
N GLY A 69 15.23 -6.65 10.81
CA GLY A 69 14.87 -8.08 10.73
C GLY A 69 14.33 -8.54 9.38
N HIS A 70 13.90 -7.60 8.55
CA HIS A 70 13.49 -7.74 7.15
C HIS A 70 13.94 -6.50 6.38
N PRO A 71 14.10 -6.54 5.06
CA PRO A 71 14.53 -5.37 4.29
C PRO A 71 13.56 -4.19 4.44
N GLU A 72 14.07 -3.02 4.80
CA GLU A 72 13.34 -1.76 4.89
C GLU A 72 14.02 -0.71 4.01
N ALA A 73 13.28 -0.21 3.01
CA ALA A 73 13.86 0.61 1.93
C ALA A 73 14.44 1.95 2.41
N HIS A 74 13.96 2.50 3.53
CA HIS A 74 14.47 3.77 4.06
C HIS A 74 15.62 3.62 5.04
N ASP A 75 15.80 2.42 5.60
CA ASP A 75 16.80 2.18 6.63
C ASP A 75 18.12 1.68 6.03
N THR A 76 18.05 0.85 4.99
CA THR A 76 19.22 0.20 4.41
C THR A 76 19.52 0.73 3.00
N PRO A 77 20.66 1.44 2.76
CA PRO A 77 21.06 1.86 1.42
C PRO A 77 21.18 0.67 0.47
N GLY A 78 20.55 0.76 -0.72
CA GLY A 78 20.54 -0.29 -1.74
C GLY A 78 19.40 -1.31 -1.61
N VAL A 79 18.51 -1.15 -0.63
CA VAL A 79 17.24 -1.90 -0.56
C VAL A 79 16.17 -1.15 -1.34
N GLU A 80 15.59 -1.79 -2.35
CA GLU A 80 14.63 -1.15 -3.27
C GLU A 80 13.22 -1.03 -2.70
N VAL A 81 12.77 -2.02 -1.95
CA VAL A 81 11.41 -2.11 -1.38
C VAL A 81 11.43 -2.79 -0.02
N THR A 82 10.50 -2.40 0.83
CA THR A 82 10.29 -3.03 2.14
C THR A 82 9.55 -4.35 1.95
N THR A 83 10.13 -5.45 2.46
CA THR A 83 9.54 -6.79 2.40
C THR A 83 9.45 -7.42 3.79
N GLY A 84 8.92 -8.65 3.86
CA GLY A 84 8.66 -9.36 5.12
C GLY A 84 7.35 -10.11 5.03
N PRO A 85 6.20 -9.45 4.80
CA PRO A 85 4.98 -10.15 4.38
C PRO A 85 5.21 -10.81 3.02
N LEU A 86 5.02 -12.13 2.96
CA LEU A 86 5.35 -12.94 1.78
C LEU A 86 4.50 -12.56 0.56
N GLY A 87 5.06 -12.67 -0.63
CA GLY A 87 4.39 -12.32 -1.90
C GLY A 87 4.37 -10.83 -2.24
N GLN A 88 4.52 -9.94 -1.26
CA GLN A 88 4.51 -8.48 -1.49
C GLN A 88 5.70 -8.03 -2.34
N GLY A 89 6.92 -8.48 -2.01
CA GLY A 89 8.12 -8.16 -2.78
C GLY A 89 8.04 -8.62 -4.23
N PHE A 90 7.51 -9.81 -4.50
CA PHE A 90 7.26 -10.31 -5.85
C PHE A 90 6.34 -9.34 -6.63
N SER A 91 5.26 -8.91 -6.00
CA SER A 91 4.31 -7.96 -6.61
C SER A 91 4.92 -6.56 -6.79
N ASN A 92 5.77 -6.12 -5.86
CA ASN A 92 6.54 -4.88 -6.04
C ASN A 92 7.51 -4.97 -7.23
N ALA A 93 8.16 -6.14 -7.45
CA ALA A 93 9.03 -6.37 -8.60
C ALA A 93 8.27 -6.23 -9.93
N VAL A 94 7.02 -6.71 -9.99
CA VAL A 94 6.15 -6.48 -11.15
C VAL A 94 5.89 -4.98 -11.36
N GLY A 95 5.67 -4.21 -10.30
CA GLY A 95 5.51 -2.76 -10.37
C GLY A 95 6.76 -2.03 -10.86
N LEU A 96 7.94 -2.43 -10.38
CA LEU A 96 9.24 -1.91 -10.87
C LEU A 96 9.42 -2.20 -12.37
N ALA A 97 9.07 -3.40 -12.83
CA ALA A 97 9.19 -3.77 -14.25
C ALA A 97 8.19 -3.01 -15.15
N ILE A 98 6.95 -2.75 -14.67
CA ILE A 98 5.99 -1.89 -15.38
C ILE A 98 6.53 -0.47 -15.49
N ALA A 99 7.05 0.10 -14.39
CA ALA A 99 7.61 1.45 -14.39
C ALA A 99 8.82 1.56 -15.34
N GLN A 100 9.68 0.54 -15.36
CA GLN A 100 10.80 0.47 -16.29
C GLN A 100 10.32 0.47 -17.74
N ALA A 101 9.39 -0.42 -18.11
CA ALA A 101 8.87 -0.52 -19.47
C ALA A 101 8.19 0.77 -19.93
N HIS A 102 7.38 1.39 -19.05
CA HIS A 102 6.75 2.68 -19.31
C HIS A 102 7.77 3.81 -19.50
N THR A 103 8.76 3.90 -18.61
CA THR A 103 9.81 4.94 -18.69
C THR A 103 10.66 4.77 -19.94
N ALA A 104 11.02 3.52 -20.28
CA ALA A 104 11.74 3.20 -21.51
C ALA A 104 10.97 3.61 -22.75
N ALA A 105 9.67 3.34 -22.82
CA ALA A 105 8.83 3.71 -23.96
C ALA A 105 8.74 5.23 -24.20
N ILE A 106 8.91 6.04 -23.17
CA ILE A 106 8.89 7.49 -23.27
C ILE A 106 10.25 8.06 -23.65
N TYR A 107 11.32 7.61 -22.97
CA TYR A 107 12.61 8.28 -23.02
C TYR A 107 13.67 7.61 -23.91
N ASN A 108 13.53 6.30 -24.22
CA ASN A 108 14.44 5.70 -25.17
C ASN A 108 14.14 6.21 -26.57
N LYS A 109 15.20 6.58 -27.31
CA LYS A 109 15.13 7.14 -28.66
C LYS A 109 16.17 6.39 -29.53
N PRO A 110 16.07 6.44 -30.86
CA PRO A 110 17.09 5.85 -31.73
C PRO A 110 18.50 6.34 -31.38
N GLY A 111 19.37 5.42 -31.00
CA GLY A 111 20.74 5.70 -30.53
C GLY A 111 20.88 6.08 -29.05
N TYR A 112 19.77 6.14 -28.31
CA TYR A 112 19.75 6.50 -26.88
C TYR A 112 18.91 5.49 -26.08
N ASP A 113 19.57 4.43 -25.62
CA ASP A 113 18.97 3.39 -24.78
C ASP A 113 19.20 3.74 -23.28
N LEU A 114 18.45 4.74 -22.80
CA LEU A 114 18.64 5.30 -21.46
C LEU A 114 18.11 4.39 -20.34
N ILE A 115 17.03 3.68 -20.61
CA ILE A 115 16.31 2.88 -19.61
C ILE A 115 16.20 1.45 -20.12
N ASN A 116 17.10 0.60 -19.64
CA ASN A 116 17.18 -0.81 -20.08
C ASN A 116 17.45 -1.77 -18.93
N ASN A 117 17.33 -1.29 -17.69
CA ASN A 117 17.56 -2.05 -16.48
C ASN A 117 16.58 -3.22 -16.33
N TYR A 118 17.05 -4.29 -15.70
CA TYR A 118 16.26 -5.44 -15.30
C TYR A 118 15.74 -5.31 -13.86
N THR A 119 14.67 -6.04 -13.58
CA THR A 119 14.21 -6.31 -12.22
C THR A 119 14.39 -7.78 -11.92
N TYR A 120 15.17 -8.09 -10.88
CA TYR A 120 15.38 -9.44 -10.36
C TYR A 120 14.65 -9.60 -9.04
N THR A 121 13.94 -10.71 -8.84
CA THR A 121 13.30 -10.99 -7.55
C THR A 121 13.55 -12.43 -7.11
N PHE A 122 13.93 -12.59 -5.83
CA PHE A 122 13.97 -13.91 -5.20
C PHE A 122 12.69 -14.15 -4.43
N PHE A 123 12.11 -15.33 -4.58
CA PHE A 123 10.93 -15.76 -3.84
C PHE A 123 11.00 -17.26 -3.52
N GLY A 124 10.38 -17.67 -2.43
CA GLY A 124 10.36 -19.08 -2.00
C GLY A 124 8.95 -19.65 -2.05
N ASP A 125 8.82 -20.88 -1.56
CA ASP A 125 7.55 -21.65 -1.49
C ASP A 125 6.42 -20.81 -0.84
N GLY A 126 6.70 -20.18 0.30
CA GLY A 126 5.72 -19.35 0.99
C GLY A 126 5.24 -18.16 0.16
N CYS A 127 6.11 -17.50 -0.58
CA CYS A 127 5.70 -16.44 -1.52
C CYS A 127 4.84 -17.00 -2.65
N ALA A 128 5.15 -18.19 -3.15
CA ALA A 128 4.39 -18.86 -4.20
C ALA A 128 3.00 -19.31 -3.73
N MET A 129 2.82 -19.59 -2.43
CA MET A 129 1.52 -19.88 -1.82
C MET A 129 0.61 -18.65 -1.69
N GLU A 130 1.19 -17.45 -1.57
CA GLU A 130 0.42 -16.21 -1.40
C GLU A 130 -0.37 -15.83 -2.65
N GLY A 131 -1.66 -15.57 -2.47
CA GLY A 131 -2.55 -15.17 -3.57
C GLY A 131 -2.09 -13.91 -4.29
N VAL A 132 -1.53 -12.93 -3.57
CA VAL A 132 -1.03 -11.68 -4.14
C VAL A 132 0.09 -11.89 -5.17
N ALA A 133 0.97 -12.89 -4.94
CA ALA A 133 2.01 -13.23 -5.89
C ALA A 133 1.42 -13.85 -7.19
N SER A 134 0.39 -14.69 -7.05
CA SER A 134 -0.32 -15.28 -8.20
C SER A 134 -1.05 -14.23 -9.03
N GLU A 135 -1.74 -13.29 -8.39
CA GLU A 135 -2.38 -12.14 -9.04
C GLU A 135 -1.37 -11.32 -9.85
N ALA A 136 -0.22 -10.99 -9.23
CA ALA A 136 0.83 -10.20 -9.86
C ALA A 136 1.53 -10.96 -10.99
N ALA A 137 1.84 -12.24 -10.80
CA ALA A 137 2.47 -13.08 -11.81
C ALA A 137 1.59 -13.23 -13.07
N SER A 138 0.29 -13.44 -12.88
CA SER A 138 -0.68 -13.51 -13.97
C SER A 138 -0.74 -12.20 -14.77
N LEU A 139 -0.72 -11.05 -14.09
CA LEU A 139 -0.71 -9.74 -14.76
C LEU A 139 0.63 -9.49 -15.47
N ALA A 140 1.76 -9.85 -14.88
CA ALA A 140 3.08 -9.68 -15.49
C ALA A 140 3.23 -10.49 -16.78
N GLY A 141 2.71 -11.72 -16.83
CA GLY A 141 2.67 -12.54 -18.04
C GLY A 141 1.79 -11.92 -19.12
N HIS A 142 0.58 -11.45 -18.75
CA HIS A 142 -0.31 -10.71 -19.65
C HIS A 142 0.38 -9.46 -20.24
N LEU A 143 1.06 -8.69 -19.40
CA LEU A 143 1.78 -7.48 -19.81
C LEU A 143 3.15 -7.77 -20.47
N LYS A 144 3.56 -9.01 -20.62
CA LYS A 144 4.78 -9.42 -21.33
C LYS A 144 6.05 -8.67 -20.87
N LEU A 145 6.26 -8.58 -19.56
CA LEU A 145 7.36 -7.79 -18.97
C LEU A 145 8.72 -8.47 -19.12
N GLY A 146 9.36 -8.36 -20.28
CA GLY A 146 10.59 -9.08 -20.63
C GLY A 146 11.83 -8.73 -19.80
N ASN A 147 11.81 -7.61 -19.06
CA ASN A 147 12.90 -7.24 -18.15
C ASN A 147 12.68 -7.70 -16.69
N LEU A 148 11.68 -8.55 -16.45
CA LEU A 148 11.41 -9.14 -15.13
C LEU A 148 11.92 -10.59 -15.11
N ILE A 149 12.86 -10.89 -14.21
CA ILE A 149 13.40 -12.23 -13.98
C ILE A 149 13.21 -12.61 -12.53
N ALA A 150 12.39 -13.62 -12.28
CA ALA A 150 12.13 -14.16 -10.96
C ALA A 150 12.94 -15.44 -10.72
N ILE A 151 13.48 -15.61 -9.52
CA ILE A 151 14.24 -16.80 -9.12
C ILE A 151 13.51 -17.45 -7.95
N TYR A 152 12.97 -18.63 -8.21
CA TYR A 152 12.22 -19.43 -7.25
C TYR A 152 13.16 -20.35 -6.48
N ASP A 153 13.34 -20.07 -5.19
CA ASP A 153 14.06 -20.91 -4.24
C ASP A 153 13.20 -22.17 -3.90
N ASP A 154 13.38 -23.21 -4.69
CA ASP A 154 12.67 -24.47 -4.62
C ASP A 154 13.37 -25.41 -3.64
N ASN A 155 13.27 -25.13 -2.35
CA ASN A 155 13.93 -25.90 -1.30
C ASN A 155 13.01 -26.86 -0.56
N HIS A 156 11.71 -26.90 -0.87
CA HIS A 156 10.68 -27.78 -0.32
C HIS A 156 10.47 -27.66 1.19
N ILE A 157 10.90 -26.58 1.84
CA ILE A 157 10.80 -26.42 3.30
C ILE A 157 10.11 -25.09 3.65
N SER A 158 9.12 -25.19 4.54
CA SER A 158 8.50 -24.05 5.22
C SER A 158 8.80 -24.08 6.73
N ILE A 159 8.23 -23.15 7.50
CA ILE A 159 8.34 -23.14 8.96
C ILE A 159 7.81 -24.45 9.56
N ASP A 160 6.71 -24.97 9.04
CA ASP A 160 6.07 -26.21 9.52
C ASP A 160 6.77 -27.50 9.05
N GLY A 161 7.79 -27.37 8.18
CA GLY A 161 8.55 -28.50 7.65
C GLY A 161 8.41 -28.67 6.13
N ASP A 162 8.28 -29.92 5.67
CA ASP A 162 8.16 -30.25 4.24
C ASP A 162 6.89 -29.61 3.64
N THR A 163 7.06 -28.93 2.51
CA THR A 163 5.95 -28.26 1.81
C THR A 163 4.80 -29.19 1.41
N LYS A 164 5.05 -30.51 1.31
CA LYS A 164 4.00 -31.52 1.04
C LYS A 164 2.83 -31.47 2.02
N CYS A 165 3.01 -30.87 3.21
CA CYS A 165 1.93 -30.67 4.16
C CYS A 165 0.81 -29.78 3.62
N ALA A 166 1.13 -28.82 2.74
CA ALA A 166 0.18 -27.80 2.29
C ALA A 166 0.40 -27.34 0.82
N PHE A 167 1.46 -27.79 0.14
CA PHE A 167 1.85 -27.24 -1.16
C PHE A 167 2.48 -28.33 -2.04
N THR A 168 1.70 -28.87 -2.97
CA THR A 168 2.09 -30.00 -3.86
C THR A 168 1.89 -29.69 -5.33
N GLU A 169 1.56 -28.47 -5.67
CA GLU A 169 1.36 -28.05 -7.05
C GLU A 169 2.66 -27.97 -7.84
N ASP A 170 2.57 -28.06 -9.17
CA ASP A 170 3.66 -27.76 -10.07
C ASP A 170 3.72 -26.24 -10.35
N VAL A 171 4.56 -25.54 -9.58
CA VAL A 171 4.72 -24.07 -9.68
C VAL A 171 5.10 -23.66 -11.09
N MET A 172 5.96 -24.42 -11.78
CA MET A 172 6.41 -24.07 -13.13
C MET A 172 5.28 -24.15 -14.16
N LYS A 173 4.41 -25.15 -14.08
CA LYS A 173 3.22 -25.20 -14.94
C LYS A 173 2.26 -24.06 -14.67
N ARG A 174 2.15 -23.61 -13.42
CA ARG A 174 1.37 -22.42 -13.10
C ARG A 174 1.94 -21.19 -13.78
N PHE A 175 3.25 -20.94 -13.70
CA PHE A 175 3.90 -19.83 -14.38
C PHE A 175 3.85 -19.96 -15.92
N GLU A 176 3.99 -21.16 -16.46
CA GLU A 176 3.79 -21.44 -17.89
C GLU A 176 2.38 -21.03 -18.34
N SER A 177 1.33 -21.38 -17.54
CA SER A 177 -0.05 -20.99 -17.84
C SER A 177 -0.29 -19.47 -17.76
N TYR A 178 0.54 -18.73 -17.02
CA TYR A 178 0.53 -17.26 -17.01
C TYR A 178 1.28 -16.64 -18.20
N GLY A 179 1.93 -17.45 -19.05
CA GLY A 179 2.69 -17.00 -20.21
C GLY A 179 4.13 -16.61 -19.90
N TRP A 180 4.69 -17.07 -18.79
CA TRP A 180 6.10 -16.88 -18.47
C TRP A 180 7.02 -17.87 -19.18
N HIS A 181 8.22 -17.44 -19.51
CA HIS A 181 9.33 -18.33 -19.82
C HIS A 181 9.88 -18.95 -18.53
N HIS A 182 10.30 -20.21 -18.56
CA HIS A 182 10.84 -20.87 -17.37
C HIS A 182 12.05 -21.75 -17.67
N VAL A 183 12.99 -21.78 -16.75
CA VAL A 183 14.19 -22.61 -16.77
C VAL A 183 14.31 -23.35 -15.42
N TRP A 184 14.90 -24.53 -15.43
CA TRP A 184 15.13 -25.30 -14.21
C TRP A 184 16.62 -25.61 -13.99
N VAL A 185 17.19 -25.09 -12.91
CA VAL A 185 18.50 -25.43 -12.38
C VAL A 185 18.32 -26.45 -11.26
N LYS A 186 18.81 -27.68 -11.47
CA LYS A 186 18.57 -28.82 -10.58
C LYS A 186 19.49 -28.85 -9.37
N ASP A 187 20.69 -28.29 -9.46
CA ASP A 187 21.68 -28.17 -8.38
C ASP A 187 22.05 -26.69 -8.18
N GLY A 188 21.20 -25.98 -7.48
CA GLY A 188 21.42 -24.58 -7.14
C GLY A 188 22.47 -24.36 -6.06
N ASP A 189 22.84 -25.41 -5.33
CA ASP A 189 23.85 -25.33 -4.28
C ASP A 189 25.29 -25.33 -4.85
N ASN A 190 25.54 -25.97 -6.01
CA ASN A 190 26.91 -26.22 -6.50
C ASN A 190 27.15 -25.85 -7.98
N ASP A 191 26.14 -25.92 -8.84
CA ASP A 191 26.31 -25.75 -10.29
C ASP A 191 26.21 -24.28 -10.72
N LEU A 192 27.30 -23.54 -10.53
CA LEU A 192 27.40 -22.13 -10.90
C LEU A 192 27.27 -21.91 -12.42
N GLU A 193 27.72 -22.87 -13.25
CA GLU A 193 27.64 -22.76 -14.72
C GLU A 193 26.17 -22.89 -15.18
N ALA A 194 25.40 -23.82 -14.59
CA ALA A 194 23.97 -23.93 -14.88
C ALA A 194 23.18 -22.67 -14.45
N ILE A 195 23.54 -22.12 -13.31
CA ILE A 195 22.95 -20.84 -12.82
C ILE A 195 23.24 -19.72 -13.82
N GLU A 196 24.50 -19.56 -14.24
CA GLU A 196 24.91 -18.53 -15.20
C GLU A 196 24.17 -18.67 -16.53
N LYS A 197 24.10 -19.88 -17.08
CA LYS A 197 23.39 -20.19 -18.34
C LYS A 197 21.90 -19.88 -18.22
N ALA A 198 21.26 -20.23 -17.09
CA ALA A 198 19.84 -19.98 -16.86
C ALA A 198 19.54 -18.47 -16.80
N ILE A 199 20.38 -17.68 -16.13
CA ILE A 199 20.20 -16.22 -16.09
C ILE A 199 20.41 -15.62 -17.48
N GLN A 200 21.44 -16.08 -18.22
CA GLN A 200 21.70 -15.61 -19.58
C GLN A 200 20.53 -15.91 -20.51
N GLU A 201 20.00 -17.14 -20.48
CA GLU A 201 18.83 -17.56 -21.26
C GLU A 201 17.62 -16.67 -20.97
N CYS A 202 17.34 -16.42 -19.68
CA CYS A 202 16.24 -15.54 -19.27
C CYS A 202 16.44 -14.09 -19.76
N ARG A 203 17.67 -13.59 -19.81
CA ARG A 203 17.97 -12.25 -20.35
C ARG A 203 17.81 -12.12 -21.85
N GLU A 204 17.87 -13.22 -22.58
CA GLU A 204 17.66 -13.25 -24.04
C GLU A 204 16.19 -13.21 -24.41
N VAL A 205 15.30 -13.63 -23.51
CA VAL A 205 13.84 -13.58 -23.68
C VAL A 205 13.35 -12.15 -23.39
N LYS A 206 12.81 -11.46 -24.41
CA LYS A 206 12.40 -10.06 -24.32
C LYS A 206 10.89 -9.83 -24.37
N ASP A 207 10.14 -10.84 -24.79
CA ASP A 207 8.71 -10.75 -25.08
C ASP A 207 7.83 -11.32 -23.96
N LYS A 208 8.41 -11.74 -22.84
CA LYS A 208 7.70 -12.26 -21.67
C LYS A 208 8.60 -12.27 -20.43
N PRO A 209 8.05 -12.23 -19.22
CA PRO A 209 8.83 -12.40 -18.00
C PRO A 209 9.38 -13.83 -17.89
N SER A 210 10.47 -13.98 -17.15
CA SER A 210 11.14 -15.28 -16.96
C SER A 210 11.18 -15.68 -15.50
N VAL A 211 11.07 -17.00 -15.24
CA VAL A 211 11.25 -17.58 -13.91
C VAL A 211 12.27 -18.72 -13.96
N ILE A 212 13.23 -18.68 -13.04
CA ILE A 212 14.22 -19.76 -12.85
C ILE A 212 13.77 -20.56 -11.62
N ARG A 213 13.41 -21.84 -11.82
CA ARG A 213 13.30 -22.79 -10.72
C ARG A 213 14.71 -23.19 -10.29
N LEU A 214 15.09 -22.84 -9.08
CA LEU A 214 16.38 -23.11 -8.50
C LEU A 214 16.20 -24.10 -7.34
N THR A 215 16.47 -25.39 -7.57
CA THR A 215 16.41 -26.41 -6.52
C THR A 215 17.61 -26.26 -5.60
N THR A 216 17.36 -25.95 -4.32
CA THR A 216 18.39 -25.71 -3.31
C THR A 216 18.16 -26.52 -2.06
N THR A 217 19.15 -26.51 -1.17
CA THR A 217 19.05 -27.09 0.17
C THR A 217 19.03 -25.97 1.21
N ILE A 218 17.90 -25.77 1.90
CA ILE A 218 17.85 -24.81 3.00
C ILE A 218 18.91 -25.16 4.06
N GLY A 219 19.66 -24.16 4.54
CA GLY A 219 20.74 -24.39 5.51
C GLY A 219 21.91 -25.21 4.97
N PHE A 220 22.17 -25.18 3.65
CA PHE A 220 23.23 -25.93 2.99
C PHE A 220 24.55 -25.89 3.76
N GLY A 221 25.08 -27.05 4.09
CA GLY A 221 26.29 -27.21 4.90
C GLY A 221 26.08 -27.42 6.40
N SER A 222 24.92 -27.05 6.95
CA SER A 222 24.56 -27.26 8.36
C SER A 222 24.20 -28.73 8.64
N LYS A 223 24.34 -29.12 9.90
CA LYS A 223 23.87 -30.45 10.38
C LYS A 223 22.35 -30.61 10.25
N LEU A 224 21.62 -29.53 10.21
CA LEU A 224 20.17 -29.46 10.10
C LEU A 224 19.69 -29.06 8.68
N GLN A 225 20.59 -29.08 7.68
CA GLN A 225 20.22 -28.75 6.30
C GLN A 225 19.02 -29.57 5.80
N GLY A 226 18.18 -28.99 4.97
CA GLY A 226 16.99 -29.64 4.42
C GLY A 226 15.86 -29.85 5.43
N THR A 227 15.88 -29.16 6.57
CA THR A 227 14.82 -29.26 7.59
C THR A 227 14.26 -27.90 7.97
N GLY A 228 13.04 -27.86 8.52
CA GLY A 228 12.43 -26.64 9.09
C GLY A 228 13.22 -26.05 10.27
N GLY A 229 14.14 -26.83 10.88
CA GLY A 229 14.95 -26.38 12.01
C GLY A 229 15.93 -25.26 11.71
N VAL A 230 16.24 -25.01 10.43
CA VAL A 230 17.06 -23.87 9.97
C VAL A 230 16.26 -22.77 9.31
N HIS A 231 14.94 -22.92 9.22
CA HIS A 231 14.08 -21.88 8.69
C HIS A 231 13.82 -20.80 9.77
N GLY A 232 14.43 -19.63 9.62
CA GLY A 232 14.24 -18.50 10.56
C GLY A 232 14.92 -18.65 11.94
N ASN A 233 15.61 -19.75 12.21
CA ASN A 233 16.35 -19.96 13.44
C ASN A 233 17.86 -19.80 13.23
N PRO A 234 18.59 -19.19 14.18
CA PRO A 234 20.03 -19.12 14.12
C PRO A 234 20.64 -20.52 14.29
N LEU A 235 21.74 -20.80 13.60
CA LEU A 235 22.51 -22.00 13.83
C LEU A 235 23.08 -21.98 15.26
N LYS A 236 23.08 -23.13 15.93
CA LYS A 236 23.78 -23.28 17.21
C LYS A 236 25.29 -23.14 17.01
N ALA A 237 26.02 -22.76 18.06
CA ALA A 237 27.45 -22.49 17.98
C ALA A 237 28.26 -23.67 17.39
N ASP A 238 27.97 -24.89 17.82
CA ASP A 238 28.65 -26.11 17.35
C ASP A 238 28.36 -26.43 15.87
N ASP A 239 27.14 -26.07 15.39
CA ASP A 239 26.78 -26.22 13.99
C ASP A 239 27.43 -25.12 13.14
N ALA A 240 27.43 -23.88 13.62
CA ALA A 240 28.10 -22.76 12.96
C ALA A 240 29.62 -23.03 12.80
N GLU A 241 30.29 -23.58 13.83
CA GLU A 241 31.68 -24.02 13.77
C GLU A 241 31.87 -25.11 12.71
N SER A 242 30.97 -26.11 12.66
CA SER A 242 30.99 -27.18 11.67
C SER A 242 30.85 -26.65 10.25
N VAL A 243 29.93 -25.72 10.01
CA VAL A 243 29.71 -25.08 8.71
C VAL A 243 30.96 -24.32 8.26
N LYS A 244 31.55 -23.51 9.16
CA LYS A 244 32.82 -22.79 8.86
C LYS A 244 33.93 -23.74 8.45
N ALA A 245 34.14 -24.80 9.23
CA ALA A 245 35.15 -25.81 8.91
C ALA A 245 34.89 -26.48 7.57
N LYS A 246 33.63 -26.82 7.26
CA LYS A 246 33.25 -27.43 5.97
C LYS A 246 33.60 -26.54 4.78
N PHE A 247 33.44 -25.23 4.90
CA PHE A 247 33.77 -24.26 3.85
C PHE A 247 35.21 -23.70 3.92
N GLY A 248 36.09 -24.27 4.76
CA GLY A 248 37.49 -23.90 4.83
C GLY A 248 37.80 -22.63 5.64
N PHE A 249 36.88 -22.18 6.46
CA PHE A 249 37.09 -21.06 7.39
C PHE A 249 37.53 -21.56 8.76
N ASP A 250 38.21 -20.69 9.53
CA ASP A 250 38.52 -20.95 10.94
C ASP A 250 37.22 -21.01 11.76
N PRO A 251 36.91 -22.17 12.39
CA PRO A 251 35.67 -22.34 13.16
C PRO A 251 35.53 -21.34 14.33
N LYS A 252 36.65 -20.87 14.89
CA LYS A 252 36.68 -19.99 16.06
C LYS A 252 36.57 -18.51 15.74
N GLN A 253 36.77 -18.12 14.49
CA GLN A 253 36.65 -16.73 14.07
C GLN A 253 35.27 -16.43 13.60
N SER A 254 34.79 -15.19 13.80
CA SER A 254 33.51 -14.69 13.34
C SER A 254 33.68 -13.34 12.65
N PHE A 255 32.81 -13.05 11.71
CA PHE A 255 32.82 -11.81 10.93
C PHE A 255 34.16 -11.55 10.20
N VAL A 256 34.80 -12.61 9.73
CA VAL A 256 36.03 -12.54 8.95
C VAL A 256 35.71 -12.76 7.47
N VAL A 257 36.10 -11.80 6.65
CA VAL A 257 36.01 -11.88 5.19
C VAL A 257 37.45 -11.84 4.64
N PRO A 258 37.90 -12.85 3.87
CA PRO A 258 39.21 -12.80 3.22
C PRO A 258 39.33 -11.60 2.28
N GLN A 259 40.51 -10.97 2.23
CA GLN A 259 40.76 -9.80 1.38
C GLN A 259 40.45 -10.07 -0.09
N GLN A 260 40.75 -11.27 -0.60
CA GLN A 260 40.45 -11.69 -1.98
C GLN A 260 38.95 -11.59 -2.31
N VAL A 261 38.07 -11.79 -1.32
CA VAL A 261 36.61 -11.65 -1.52
C VAL A 261 36.26 -10.17 -1.71
N TYR A 262 36.78 -9.28 -0.84
CA TYR A 262 36.61 -7.84 -1.05
C TYR A 262 37.15 -7.37 -2.39
N ASP A 263 38.35 -7.81 -2.78
CA ASP A 263 38.98 -7.44 -4.04
C ASP A 263 38.10 -7.81 -5.25
N LEU A 264 37.49 -9.01 -5.24
CA LEU A 264 36.59 -9.47 -6.28
C LEU A 264 35.28 -8.63 -6.33
N TYR A 265 34.63 -8.42 -5.19
CA TYR A 265 33.36 -7.72 -5.14
C TYR A 265 33.52 -6.22 -5.42
N HIS A 266 34.59 -5.58 -4.92
CA HIS A 266 34.90 -4.18 -5.21
C HIS A 266 35.30 -3.95 -6.69
N LYS A 267 35.90 -4.95 -7.34
CA LYS A 267 36.15 -4.88 -8.78
C LYS A 267 34.82 -4.77 -9.55
N THR A 268 33.83 -5.58 -9.22
CA THR A 268 32.50 -5.53 -9.85
C THR A 268 31.82 -4.17 -9.53
N ALA A 269 31.88 -3.69 -8.31
CA ALA A 269 31.37 -2.39 -7.93
C ALA A 269 32.00 -1.24 -8.74
N SER A 270 33.32 -1.29 -8.98
CA SER A 270 34.04 -0.31 -9.82
C SER A 270 33.58 -0.33 -11.27
N GLN A 271 33.27 -1.52 -11.80
CA GLN A 271 32.69 -1.65 -13.15
C GLN A 271 31.29 -1.03 -13.22
N GLY A 272 30.49 -1.18 -12.16
CA GLY A 272 29.18 -0.54 -12.06
C GLY A 272 29.27 0.99 -12.06
N ALA A 273 30.20 1.56 -11.32
CA ALA A 273 30.48 2.99 -11.33
C ALA A 273 30.88 3.52 -12.72
N ALA A 274 31.70 2.74 -13.46
CA ALA A 274 32.07 3.07 -14.83
C ALA A 274 30.84 3.06 -15.77
N LYS A 275 29.95 2.07 -15.64
CA LYS A 275 28.69 2.02 -16.43
C LYS A 275 27.77 3.21 -16.15
N GLU A 276 27.67 3.65 -14.91
CA GLU A 276 26.93 4.86 -14.58
C GLU A 276 27.58 6.10 -15.22
N GLN A 277 28.90 6.19 -15.21
CA GLN A 277 29.60 7.28 -15.88
C GLN A 277 29.35 7.30 -17.40
N GLU A 278 29.34 6.13 -18.06
CA GLU A 278 28.97 6.00 -19.47
C GLU A 278 27.52 6.43 -19.71
N TRP A 279 26.60 6.03 -18.81
CA TRP A 279 25.20 6.44 -18.85
C TRP A 279 25.06 7.96 -18.70
N ASN A 280 25.78 8.59 -17.77
CA ASN A 280 25.78 10.04 -17.59
C ASN A 280 26.24 10.78 -18.85
N GLN A 281 27.29 10.29 -19.50
CA GLN A 281 27.74 10.85 -20.78
C GLN A 281 26.71 10.69 -21.91
N LEU A 282 26.00 9.56 -21.95
CA LEU A 282 24.89 9.34 -22.88
C LEU A 282 23.74 10.31 -22.60
N PHE A 283 23.40 10.51 -21.32
CA PHE A 283 22.34 11.42 -20.89
C PHE A 283 22.67 12.89 -21.19
N GLU A 284 23.92 13.28 -21.05
CA GLU A 284 24.39 14.63 -21.49
C GLU A 284 24.24 14.83 -23.01
N LYS A 285 24.58 13.82 -23.82
CA LYS A 285 24.36 13.86 -25.27
C LYS A 285 22.87 13.92 -25.61
N TYR A 286 22.06 13.14 -24.91
CA TYR A 286 20.61 13.15 -25.05
C TYR A 286 20.01 14.55 -24.80
N ALA A 287 20.54 15.31 -23.83
CA ALA A 287 20.11 16.67 -23.52
C ALA A 287 20.29 17.65 -24.70
N ALA A 288 21.25 17.38 -25.60
CA ALA A 288 21.46 18.24 -26.78
C ALA A 288 20.39 18.04 -27.86
N GLU A 289 19.91 16.80 -28.03
CA GLU A 289 18.97 16.41 -29.09
C GLU A 289 17.51 16.39 -28.63
N TYR A 290 17.24 15.96 -27.38
CA TYR A 290 15.92 15.72 -26.79
C TYR A 290 15.74 16.56 -25.51
N LYS A 291 15.79 17.89 -25.66
CA LYS A 291 15.80 18.85 -24.54
C LYS A 291 14.60 18.75 -23.62
N ASP A 292 13.43 18.56 -24.19
CA ASP A 292 12.18 18.54 -23.42
C ASP A 292 12.06 17.24 -22.63
N GLU A 293 12.37 16.09 -23.24
CA GLU A 293 12.37 14.79 -22.58
C GLU A 293 13.47 14.71 -21.51
N HIS A 294 14.66 15.30 -21.78
CA HIS A 294 15.73 15.38 -20.77
C HIS A 294 15.28 16.21 -19.56
N ALA A 295 14.68 17.38 -19.80
CA ALA A 295 14.18 18.25 -18.73
C ALA A 295 13.06 17.55 -17.92
N ASP A 296 12.14 16.84 -18.59
CA ASP A 296 11.06 16.10 -17.94
C ASP A 296 11.61 14.94 -17.11
N LEU A 297 12.51 14.11 -17.64
CA LEU A 297 13.12 13.03 -16.88
C LEU A 297 13.90 13.56 -15.66
N THR A 298 14.70 14.61 -15.85
CA THR A 298 15.46 15.23 -14.75
C THR A 298 14.52 15.75 -13.66
N ARG A 299 13.40 16.37 -14.03
CA ARG A 299 12.37 16.84 -13.09
C ARG A 299 11.76 15.67 -12.31
N ARG A 300 11.40 14.57 -12.99
CA ARG A 300 10.83 13.37 -12.36
C ARG A 300 11.82 12.72 -11.39
N LEU A 301 13.08 12.57 -11.78
CA LEU A 301 14.13 12.02 -10.91
C LEU A 301 14.37 12.89 -9.66
N ALA A 302 14.18 14.20 -9.77
CA ALA A 302 14.20 15.09 -8.61
C ALA A 302 12.90 15.01 -7.76
N GLY A 303 11.92 14.20 -8.13
CA GLY A 303 10.64 14.06 -7.47
C GLY A 303 9.81 15.36 -7.47
N LYS A 304 10.00 16.24 -8.47
CA LYS A 304 9.29 17.51 -8.60
C LYS A 304 8.12 17.38 -9.56
N LEU A 305 6.97 17.90 -9.17
CA LEU A 305 5.82 18.05 -10.08
C LEU A 305 6.06 19.20 -11.07
N PRO A 306 5.37 19.22 -12.22
CA PRO A 306 5.41 20.36 -13.16
C PRO A 306 5.02 21.66 -12.47
N GLU A 307 5.69 22.77 -12.80
CA GLU A 307 5.40 24.07 -12.20
C GLU A 307 3.98 24.54 -12.55
N GLY A 308 3.24 25.01 -11.57
CA GLY A 308 1.88 25.55 -11.75
C GLY A 308 0.81 24.51 -12.03
N TRP A 309 1.11 23.21 -11.87
CA TRP A 309 0.14 22.12 -12.06
C TRP A 309 -1.12 22.30 -11.19
N GLU A 310 -0.97 22.86 -9.98
CA GLU A 310 -2.05 23.09 -9.02
C GLU A 310 -3.16 23.99 -9.56
N LYS A 311 -2.84 24.87 -10.54
CA LYS A 311 -3.81 25.74 -11.21
C LYS A 311 -4.80 24.97 -12.09
N SER A 312 -4.52 23.71 -12.38
CA SER A 312 -5.41 22.82 -13.13
C SER A 312 -6.53 22.24 -12.27
N LEU A 313 -6.41 22.31 -10.93
CA LEU A 313 -7.40 21.77 -10.02
C LEU A 313 -8.75 22.50 -10.15
N PRO A 314 -9.86 21.78 -10.35
CA PRO A 314 -11.18 22.39 -10.42
C PRO A 314 -11.58 23.05 -9.10
N THR A 315 -12.29 24.17 -9.18
CA THR A 315 -12.93 24.84 -8.05
C THR A 315 -14.42 24.94 -8.28
N TYR A 316 -15.20 24.94 -7.20
CA TYR A 316 -16.64 24.84 -7.24
C TYR A 316 -17.27 25.96 -6.37
N LYS A 317 -18.49 26.38 -6.77
CA LYS A 317 -19.31 27.37 -6.07
C LYS A 317 -20.55 26.69 -5.49
N PRO A 318 -21.17 27.22 -4.44
CA PRO A 318 -22.41 26.66 -3.86
C PRO A 318 -23.58 26.57 -4.88
N THR A 319 -23.54 27.38 -5.93
CA THR A 319 -24.56 27.39 -7.01
C THR A 319 -24.35 26.29 -8.05
N ASP A 320 -23.20 25.61 -8.03
CA ASP A 320 -22.91 24.52 -8.96
C ASP A 320 -23.76 23.27 -8.60
N SER A 321 -24.04 22.45 -9.60
CA SER A 321 -24.87 21.27 -9.43
C SER A 321 -24.30 20.29 -8.40
N ALA A 322 -25.17 19.61 -7.69
CA ALA A 322 -24.80 18.48 -6.83
C ALA A 322 -24.25 17.32 -7.67
N VAL A 323 -23.04 16.84 -7.32
CA VAL A 323 -22.31 15.81 -8.05
C VAL A 323 -21.68 14.82 -7.07
N ALA A 324 -21.67 13.53 -7.42
CA ALA A 324 -20.99 12.50 -6.62
C ALA A 324 -19.47 12.77 -6.55
N SER A 325 -18.85 12.60 -5.38
CA SER A 325 -17.43 12.90 -5.25
C SER A 325 -16.54 12.00 -6.12
N ARG A 326 -16.98 10.78 -6.50
CA ARG A 326 -16.29 9.96 -7.52
C ARG A 326 -16.28 10.62 -8.91
N LYS A 327 -17.31 11.40 -9.25
CA LYS A 327 -17.39 12.17 -10.51
C LYS A 327 -16.59 13.47 -10.42
N LEU A 328 -16.53 14.08 -9.24
CA LEU A 328 -15.64 15.21 -8.98
C LEU A 328 -14.17 14.76 -9.06
N SER A 329 -13.85 13.55 -8.59
CA SER A 329 -12.55 12.91 -8.78
C SER A 329 -12.21 12.69 -10.26
N GLU A 330 -13.16 12.22 -11.10
CA GLU A 330 -12.98 12.12 -12.55
C GLU A 330 -12.64 13.49 -13.16
N ALA A 331 -13.32 14.54 -12.75
CA ALA A 331 -13.05 15.90 -13.21
C ALA A 331 -11.63 16.40 -12.80
N VAL A 332 -11.17 16.05 -11.60
CA VAL A 332 -9.79 16.33 -11.19
C VAL A 332 -8.81 15.53 -12.05
N LEU A 333 -9.00 14.22 -12.20
CA LEU A 333 -8.12 13.36 -12.99
C LEU A 333 -8.03 13.80 -14.44
N GLU A 334 -9.16 14.20 -15.07
CA GLU A 334 -9.17 14.76 -16.44
C GLU A 334 -8.24 15.97 -16.58
N LYS A 335 -8.19 16.82 -15.57
CA LYS A 335 -7.34 18.03 -15.56
C LYS A 335 -5.88 17.71 -15.22
N VAL A 336 -5.64 16.98 -14.15
CA VAL A 336 -4.26 16.73 -13.69
C VAL A 336 -3.48 15.82 -14.64
N HIS A 337 -4.13 14.86 -15.32
CA HIS A 337 -3.48 14.04 -16.35
C HIS A 337 -2.98 14.84 -17.56
N SER A 338 -3.54 16.01 -17.82
CA SER A 338 -3.08 16.90 -18.90
C SER A 338 -1.79 17.65 -18.55
N VAL A 339 -1.46 17.78 -17.26
CA VAL A 339 -0.34 18.59 -16.77
C VAL A 339 0.68 17.80 -15.97
N ILE A 340 0.34 16.60 -15.47
CA ILE A 340 1.23 15.71 -14.72
C ILE A 340 1.43 14.42 -15.53
N PRO A 341 2.42 14.38 -16.44
CA PRO A 341 2.61 13.25 -17.35
C PRO A 341 3.09 11.96 -16.64
N GLU A 342 3.67 12.05 -15.45
CA GLU A 342 4.09 10.90 -14.62
C GLU A 342 2.94 10.25 -13.83
N LEU A 343 1.74 10.81 -13.84
CA LEU A 343 0.59 10.21 -13.15
C LEU A 343 0.08 9.01 -13.96
N LEU A 344 0.11 7.82 -13.37
CA LEU A 344 -0.46 6.60 -13.92
C LEU A 344 -1.72 6.24 -13.16
N SER A 345 -2.86 6.16 -13.85
CA SER A 345 -4.12 5.73 -13.23
C SER A 345 -4.46 4.28 -13.60
N GLY A 346 -5.42 3.71 -12.88
CA GLY A 346 -5.90 2.36 -13.16
C GLY A 346 -7.11 1.97 -12.33
N SER A 347 -7.52 0.72 -12.45
CA SER A 347 -8.62 0.16 -11.65
C SER A 347 -8.56 -1.36 -11.60
N ALA A 348 -9.06 -1.93 -10.50
CA ALA A 348 -9.29 -3.37 -10.32
C ALA A 348 -10.63 -3.78 -10.98
N ASP A 349 -10.71 -3.67 -12.31
CA ASP A 349 -11.88 -4.01 -13.14
C ASP A 349 -13.17 -3.20 -12.85
N LEU A 350 -13.02 -2.02 -12.23
CA LEU A 350 -14.14 -1.15 -11.85
C LEU A 350 -14.04 0.24 -12.52
N THR A 351 -13.39 0.35 -13.68
CA THR A 351 -13.11 1.61 -14.39
C THR A 351 -14.33 2.53 -14.47
N GLY A 352 -15.47 2.04 -14.94
CA GLY A 352 -16.69 2.82 -15.09
C GLY A 352 -17.37 3.18 -13.76
N SER A 353 -17.09 2.44 -12.69
CA SER A 353 -17.61 2.71 -11.34
C SER A 353 -16.72 3.64 -10.55
N ASN A 354 -15.39 3.47 -10.64
CA ASN A 354 -14.41 4.30 -9.94
C ASN A 354 -14.15 5.63 -10.65
N ASN A 355 -14.43 5.72 -11.96
CA ASN A 355 -14.18 6.90 -12.80
C ASN A 355 -12.71 7.35 -12.77
N THR A 356 -11.79 6.39 -12.85
CA THR A 356 -10.34 6.65 -12.80
C THR A 356 -9.71 6.86 -14.17
N ARG A 357 -10.47 6.72 -15.27
CA ARG A 357 -10.01 6.85 -16.66
C ARG A 357 -10.46 8.16 -17.27
N TRP A 358 -9.53 8.96 -17.72
CA TRP A 358 -9.82 10.22 -18.45
C TRP A 358 -10.06 9.98 -19.95
N LYS A 359 -10.63 10.96 -20.64
CA LYS A 359 -11.16 10.82 -22.00
C LYS A 359 -10.18 10.28 -23.04
N ASN A 360 -8.93 10.75 -23.02
CA ASN A 360 -7.91 10.39 -24.00
C ASN A 360 -6.85 9.43 -23.41
N ALA A 361 -7.20 8.68 -22.37
CA ALA A 361 -6.30 7.73 -21.77
C ALA A 361 -5.95 6.61 -22.75
N VAL A 362 -4.65 6.32 -22.87
CA VAL A 362 -4.12 5.14 -23.55
C VAL A 362 -3.81 4.09 -22.48
N ASP A 363 -4.24 2.87 -22.74
CA ASP A 363 -3.99 1.75 -21.82
C ASP A 363 -2.52 1.31 -21.94
N PHE A 364 -1.86 1.04 -20.80
CA PHE A 364 -0.55 0.41 -20.77
C PHE A 364 -0.71 -1.07 -21.13
N GLN A 365 -0.31 -1.43 -22.33
CA GLN A 365 -0.51 -2.78 -22.90
C GLN A 365 0.61 -3.12 -23.87
N PRO A 366 0.89 -4.43 -24.08
CA PRO A 366 1.70 -4.86 -25.20
C PRO A 366 1.13 -4.38 -26.54
N PRO A 367 1.93 -3.71 -27.41
CA PRO A 367 1.43 -3.15 -28.67
C PRO A 367 0.74 -4.17 -29.61
N GLU A 368 1.15 -5.42 -29.55
CA GLU A 368 0.56 -6.50 -30.37
C GLU A 368 -0.92 -6.81 -30.05
N TYR A 369 -1.43 -6.36 -28.90
CA TYR A 369 -2.85 -6.52 -28.58
C TYR A 369 -3.74 -5.45 -29.25
N ASN A 370 -3.13 -4.41 -29.83
CA ASN A 370 -3.83 -3.30 -30.52
C ASN A 370 -4.90 -2.58 -29.65
N ILE A 371 -4.67 -2.52 -28.34
CA ILE A 371 -5.54 -1.84 -27.37
C ILE A 371 -4.83 -0.80 -26.51
N GLY A 372 -3.54 -0.59 -26.76
CA GLY A 372 -2.67 0.34 -26.06
C GLY A 372 -1.22 0.16 -26.49
N ASP A 373 -0.31 0.77 -25.72
CA ASP A 373 1.13 0.62 -25.89
C ASP A 373 1.88 0.84 -24.56
N TRP A 374 3.20 0.66 -24.56
CA TRP A 374 4.04 0.79 -23.36
C TRP A 374 4.12 2.24 -22.81
N SER A 375 3.77 3.26 -23.59
CA SER A 375 3.69 4.64 -23.13
C SER A 375 2.34 4.96 -22.49
N GLY A 376 1.38 4.05 -22.56
CA GLY A 376 0.06 4.17 -21.96
C GLY A 376 0.13 4.46 -20.47
N ARG A 377 -0.80 5.28 -19.97
CA ARG A 377 -0.82 5.70 -18.56
C ARG A 377 -2.05 5.20 -17.80
N TYR A 378 -2.80 4.27 -18.39
CA TYR A 378 -3.93 3.63 -17.72
C TYR A 378 -3.69 2.12 -17.59
N LEU A 379 -3.59 1.62 -16.35
CA LEU A 379 -3.36 0.20 -16.06
C LEU A 379 -4.68 -0.51 -15.75
N ARG A 380 -4.93 -1.60 -16.46
CA ARG A 380 -6.05 -2.50 -16.17
C ARG A 380 -5.55 -3.66 -15.32
N TYR A 381 -5.74 -3.53 -14.01
CA TYR A 381 -5.27 -4.56 -13.07
C TYR A 381 -6.12 -5.84 -13.09
N GLY A 382 -7.37 -5.77 -13.61
CA GLY A 382 -8.36 -6.84 -13.47
C GLY A 382 -8.84 -6.95 -12.02
N VAL A 383 -9.60 -7.99 -11.69
CA VAL A 383 -10.10 -8.22 -10.31
C VAL A 383 -8.94 -8.73 -9.45
N ARG A 384 -8.05 -7.83 -9.04
CA ARG A 384 -6.81 -8.11 -8.29
C ARG A 384 -6.47 -6.95 -7.37
N GLU A 385 -7.30 -6.66 -6.38
CA GLU A 385 -7.13 -5.49 -5.48
C GLU A 385 -5.82 -5.56 -4.72
N HIS A 386 -5.44 -6.74 -4.22
CA HIS A 386 -4.23 -6.92 -3.44
C HIS A 386 -2.98 -6.69 -4.28
N ALA A 387 -2.88 -7.35 -5.45
CA ALA A 387 -1.75 -7.13 -6.35
C ALA A 387 -1.73 -5.71 -6.90
N MET A 388 -2.88 -5.09 -7.21
CA MET A 388 -2.96 -3.69 -7.63
C MET A 388 -2.24 -2.79 -6.63
N ALA A 389 -2.58 -2.88 -5.35
CA ALA A 389 -1.95 -2.05 -4.32
C ALA A 389 -0.45 -2.37 -4.15
N ALA A 390 -0.07 -3.65 -4.17
CA ALA A 390 1.33 -4.05 -4.08
C ALA A 390 2.16 -3.64 -5.31
N ILE A 391 1.61 -3.76 -6.53
CA ILE A 391 2.23 -3.28 -7.77
C ILE A 391 2.41 -1.76 -7.72
N MET A 392 1.42 -1.02 -7.22
CA MET A 392 1.55 0.44 -7.04
C MET A 392 2.71 0.82 -6.12
N ASN A 393 3.01 0.03 -5.09
CA ASN A 393 4.19 0.25 -4.25
C ASN A 393 5.49 0.15 -5.07
N GLY A 394 5.59 -0.85 -5.95
CA GLY A 394 6.73 -1.00 -6.85
C GLY A 394 6.82 0.11 -7.89
N LEU A 395 5.69 0.53 -8.47
CA LEU A 395 5.63 1.69 -9.38
C LEU A 395 6.18 2.94 -8.70
N ALA A 396 5.71 3.24 -7.49
CA ALA A 396 6.15 4.41 -6.72
C ALA A 396 7.64 4.32 -6.33
N ALA A 397 8.13 3.13 -5.96
CA ALA A 397 9.52 2.89 -5.59
C ALA A 397 10.50 3.07 -6.76
N TYR A 398 10.05 2.87 -8.01
CA TYR A 398 10.89 3.11 -9.18
C TYR A 398 11.29 4.59 -9.33
N GLY A 399 10.44 5.52 -8.92
CA GLY A 399 10.76 6.94 -8.78
C GLY A 399 10.41 7.83 -9.98
N THR A 400 9.99 7.28 -11.12
CA THR A 400 9.66 8.07 -12.34
C THR A 400 8.15 8.25 -12.56
N VAL A 401 7.31 7.58 -11.80
CA VAL A 401 5.85 7.56 -11.93
C VAL A 401 5.13 7.73 -10.60
N ILE A 402 3.89 8.22 -10.64
CA ILE A 402 3.00 8.37 -9.50
C ILE A 402 1.79 7.47 -9.75
N PRO A 403 1.60 6.37 -9.01
CA PRO A 403 0.47 5.49 -9.21
C PRO A 403 -0.78 5.99 -8.50
N ALA A 404 -1.93 5.90 -9.21
CA ALA A 404 -3.27 6.13 -8.68
C ALA A 404 -4.22 5.06 -9.22
N ALA A 405 -4.83 4.24 -8.36
CA ALA A 405 -5.76 3.23 -8.87
C ALA A 405 -6.98 3.04 -7.98
N GLY A 406 -8.07 2.60 -8.59
CA GLY A 406 -9.39 2.54 -7.98
C GLY A 406 -9.91 1.14 -7.73
N THR A 407 -10.64 1.03 -6.62
CA THR A 407 -11.57 -0.03 -6.28
C THR A 407 -12.67 0.54 -5.37
N PHE A 408 -13.63 -0.26 -4.93
CA PHE A 408 -14.56 0.16 -3.89
C PHE A 408 -13.87 0.23 -2.53
N LEU A 409 -14.27 1.19 -1.69
CA LEU A 409 -13.64 1.36 -0.37
C LEU A 409 -13.65 0.07 0.46
N ASN A 410 -14.77 -0.65 0.43
CA ASN A 410 -14.85 -1.93 1.12
C ASN A 410 -13.81 -2.95 0.63
N PHE A 411 -13.46 -2.92 -0.66
CA PHE A 411 -12.51 -3.86 -1.26
C PHE A 411 -11.04 -3.44 -1.12
N VAL A 412 -10.76 -2.21 -0.66
CA VAL A 412 -9.41 -1.86 -0.19
C VAL A 412 -8.99 -2.77 0.98
N SER A 413 -9.96 -3.36 1.70
CA SER A 413 -9.69 -4.35 2.76
C SER A 413 -8.97 -5.60 2.25
N TYR A 414 -9.19 -6.04 1.00
CA TYR A 414 -8.40 -7.12 0.38
C TYR A 414 -6.92 -6.75 0.25
N ALA A 415 -6.64 -5.47 0.10
CA ALA A 415 -5.30 -4.92 -0.11
C ALA A 415 -4.65 -4.37 1.17
N ALA A 416 -5.24 -4.57 2.35
CA ALA A 416 -4.80 -3.94 3.60
C ALA A 416 -3.30 -4.17 3.89
N GLY A 417 -2.77 -5.36 3.60
CA GLY A 417 -1.34 -5.67 3.75
C GLY A 417 -0.44 -4.80 2.85
N ALA A 418 -0.84 -4.60 1.59
CA ALA A 418 -0.11 -3.77 0.65
C ALA A 418 -0.21 -2.27 0.98
N VAL A 419 -1.39 -1.78 1.41
CA VAL A 419 -1.58 -0.41 1.88
C VAL A 419 -0.73 -0.13 3.11
N ARG A 420 -0.65 -1.09 4.04
CA ARG A 420 0.24 -0.99 5.19
C ARG A 420 1.72 -0.85 4.77
N LEU A 421 2.14 -1.61 3.76
CA LEU A 421 3.50 -1.50 3.23
C LEU A 421 3.73 -0.20 2.47
N SER A 422 2.72 0.39 1.80
CA SER A 422 2.85 1.74 1.24
C SER A 422 3.23 2.76 2.31
N ALA A 423 2.54 2.70 3.46
CA ALA A 423 2.77 3.58 4.60
C ALA A 423 4.13 3.35 5.26
N LEU A 424 4.50 2.09 5.50
CA LEU A 424 5.78 1.69 6.10
C LEU A 424 6.95 2.03 5.17
N SER A 425 6.82 1.78 3.88
CA SER A 425 7.82 2.11 2.85
C SER A 425 7.86 3.59 2.49
N ARG A 426 7.00 4.42 3.08
CA ARG A 426 6.94 5.87 2.83
C ARG A 426 6.87 6.21 1.34
N VAL A 427 6.03 5.50 0.58
CA VAL A 427 5.85 5.72 -0.86
C VAL A 427 4.53 6.42 -1.15
N ARG A 428 4.55 7.33 -2.14
CA ARG A 428 3.38 8.05 -2.62
C ARG A 428 2.54 7.14 -3.52
N VAL A 429 1.45 6.61 -2.95
CA VAL A 429 0.45 5.81 -3.65
C VAL A 429 -0.92 6.41 -3.40
N ILE A 430 -1.75 6.53 -4.44
CA ILE A 430 -3.09 7.12 -4.35
C ILE A 430 -4.13 6.03 -4.58
N HIS A 431 -4.86 5.66 -3.52
CA HIS A 431 -5.96 4.71 -3.59
C HIS A 431 -7.27 5.47 -3.79
N VAL A 432 -7.88 5.36 -4.99
CA VAL A 432 -9.17 5.97 -5.32
C VAL A 432 -10.28 5.01 -4.90
N ALA A 433 -10.78 5.20 -3.66
CA ALA A 433 -11.67 4.27 -2.97
C ALA A 433 -13.12 4.77 -3.04
N THR A 434 -13.87 4.34 -4.05
CA THR A 434 -15.26 4.80 -4.25
C THR A 434 -16.28 3.95 -3.49
N HIS A 435 -17.56 4.38 -3.48
CA HIS A 435 -18.64 3.68 -2.77
C HIS A 435 -18.39 3.64 -1.25
N ASP A 436 -18.17 4.82 -0.68
CA ASP A 436 -17.59 5.08 0.63
C ASP A 436 -18.50 4.79 1.84
N SER A 437 -19.79 4.50 1.63
CA SER A 437 -20.77 4.35 2.72
C SER A 437 -21.99 3.53 2.32
N ILE A 438 -22.96 3.42 3.22
CA ILE A 438 -24.31 2.88 2.94
C ILE A 438 -25.03 3.61 1.80
N GLY A 439 -24.54 4.79 1.42
CA GLY A 439 -25.03 5.59 0.28
C GLY A 439 -24.80 4.97 -1.10
N LEU A 440 -24.10 3.87 -1.20
CA LEU A 440 -24.01 3.10 -2.44
C LEU A 440 -25.33 2.35 -2.76
N GLY A 441 -26.12 2.00 -1.72
CA GLY A 441 -27.51 1.54 -1.88
C GLY A 441 -27.69 0.05 -2.10
N GLU A 442 -28.10 -0.34 -3.30
CA GLU A 442 -28.70 -1.64 -3.63
C GLU A 442 -27.75 -2.84 -3.49
N ASP A 443 -26.44 -2.65 -3.69
CA ASP A 443 -25.42 -3.72 -3.56
C ASP A 443 -25.33 -4.26 -2.11
N GLY A 444 -25.76 -3.47 -1.13
CA GLY A 444 -26.01 -3.91 0.23
C GLY A 444 -24.75 -4.16 1.07
N PRO A 445 -24.90 -4.90 2.18
CA PRO A 445 -23.88 -5.00 3.24
C PRO A 445 -22.52 -5.54 2.79
N THR A 446 -22.47 -6.38 1.76
CA THR A 446 -21.20 -6.92 1.23
C THR A 446 -20.33 -5.86 0.56
N HIS A 447 -20.88 -4.73 0.19
CA HIS A 447 -20.22 -3.62 -0.49
C HIS A 447 -20.17 -2.35 0.35
N GLN A 448 -21.01 -2.23 1.38
CA GLN A 448 -21.14 -1.06 2.24
C GLN A 448 -20.08 -1.08 3.35
N PRO A 449 -19.03 -0.22 3.30
CA PRO A 449 -18.00 -0.16 4.33
C PRO A 449 -18.58 0.46 5.60
N ILE A 450 -18.33 -0.16 6.74
CA ILE A 450 -18.68 0.33 8.07
C ILE A 450 -17.43 0.62 8.89
N GLU A 451 -16.56 -0.38 9.03
CA GLU A 451 -15.33 -0.34 9.82
C GLU A 451 -14.11 0.18 9.03
N THR A 452 -14.18 0.19 7.71
CA THR A 452 -13.04 0.38 6.80
C THR A 452 -12.36 1.74 7.00
N LEU A 453 -13.12 2.82 7.20
CA LEU A 453 -12.55 4.14 7.48
C LEU A 453 -11.77 4.14 8.79
N ALA A 454 -12.33 3.57 9.86
CA ALA A 454 -11.67 3.48 11.17
C ALA A 454 -10.40 2.62 11.08
N HIS A 455 -10.44 1.51 10.34
CA HIS A 455 -9.29 0.66 10.09
C HIS A 455 -8.11 1.45 9.49
N PHE A 456 -8.32 2.18 8.41
CA PHE A 456 -7.24 2.88 7.73
C PHE A 456 -6.83 4.18 8.42
N ARG A 457 -7.72 4.86 9.16
CA ARG A 457 -7.36 5.99 10.05
C ARG A 457 -6.48 5.55 11.22
N ALA A 458 -6.52 4.27 11.60
CA ALA A 458 -5.62 3.72 12.61
C ALA A 458 -4.22 3.40 12.07
N LEU A 459 -4.01 3.42 10.76
CA LEU A 459 -2.74 3.09 10.13
C LEU A 459 -1.78 4.28 10.20
N PRO A 460 -0.60 4.15 10.85
CA PRO A 460 0.40 5.22 10.87
C PRO A 460 0.85 5.60 9.45
N ASN A 461 1.14 6.88 9.23
CA ASN A 461 1.63 7.42 7.96
C ASN A 461 0.71 7.09 6.76
N CYS A 462 -0.62 7.18 6.93
CA CYS A 462 -1.59 7.01 5.86
C CYS A 462 -2.62 8.14 5.96
N MET A 463 -2.89 8.87 4.89
CA MET A 463 -3.92 9.91 4.86
C MET A 463 -5.23 9.34 4.34
N VAL A 464 -6.30 9.49 5.12
CA VAL A 464 -7.66 9.08 4.73
C VAL A 464 -8.50 10.32 4.48
N TRP A 465 -8.70 10.65 3.22
CA TRP A 465 -9.53 11.77 2.76
C TRP A 465 -10.95 11.29 2.46
N ARG A 466 -11.93 11.96 3.04
CA ARG A 466 -13.36 11.71 2.76
C ARG A 466 -14.05 13.04 2.43
N PRO A 467 -13.96 13.51 1.19
CA PRO A 467 -14.43 14.83 0.77
C PRO A 467 -15.96 14.94 0.71
N ALA A 468 -16.47 16.09 1.14
CA ALA A 468 -17.90 16.42 1.15
C ALA A 468 -18.36 17.13 -0.13
N ASP A 469 -17.44 17.69 -0.91
CA ASP A 469 -17.74 18.43 -2.15
C ASP A 469 -16.58 18.47 -3.13
N GLY A 470 -16.69 19.31 -4.15
CA GLY A 470 -15.68 19.43 -5.20
C GLY A 470 -14.39 20.11 -4.75
N ASN A 471 -14.45 21.10 -3.89
CA ASN A 471 -13.27 21.80 -3.38
C ASN A 471 -12.46 20.90 -2.45
N GLU A 472 -13.14 20.14 -1.56
CA GLU A 472 -12.49 19.15 -0.72
C GLU A 472 -11.89 17.99 -1.55
N THR A 473 -12.56 17.59 -2.65
CA THR A 473 -12.02 16.57 -3.57
C THR A 473 -10.73 17.08 -4.24
N SER A 474 -10.70 18.33 -4.69
CA SER A 474 -9.49 18.95 -5.25
C SER A 474 -8.37 19.06 -4.23
N ALA A 475 -8.70 19.42 -2.98
CA ALA A 475 -7.74 19.48 -1.87
C ALA A 475 -7.15 18.08 -1.55
N ALA A 476 -7.97 17.02 -1.56
CA ALA A 476 -7.53 15.65 -1.37
C ALA A 476 -6.48 15.23 -2.42
N TYR A 477 -6.72 15.54 -3.70
CA TYR A 477 -5.75 15.29 -4.77
C TYR A 477 -4.50 16.17 -4.65
N TYR A 478 -4.65 17.45 -4.30
CA TYR A 478 -3.49 18.31 -4.03
C TYR A 478 -2.59 17.68 -2.96
N SER A 479 -3.17 17.31 -1.83
CA SER A 479 -2.45 16.66 -0.73
C SER A 479 -1.80 15.35 -1.17
N ALA A 480 -2.55 14.46 -1.84
CA ALA A 480 -2.04 13.17 -2.28
C ALA A 480 -0.88 13.28 -3.29
N LEU A 481 -0.96 14.23 -4.23
CA LEU A 481 0.07 14.47 -5.24
C LEU A 481 1.34 15.13 -4.67
N THR A 482 1.20 15.96 -3.63
CA THR A 482 2.34 16.65 -3.00
C THR A 482 3.01 15.84 -1.90
N SER A 483 2.33 14.84 -1.32
CA SER A 483 2.84 14.00 -0.23
C SER A 483 3.79 12.92 -0.76
N LYS A 484 5.10 13.19 -0.77
CA LYS A 484 6.11 12.28 -1.35
C LYS A 484 6.28 10.97 -0.58
N HIS A 485 6.01 10.98 0.72
CA HIS A 485 6.34 9.90 1.66
C HIS A 485 5.14 9.33 2.41
N THR A 486 3.93 9.65 1.94
CA THR A 486 2.69 9.22 2.60
C THR A 486 1.67 8.80 1.55
N PRO A 487 1.15 7.57 1.59
CA PRO A 487 0.05 7.15 0.74
C PRO A 487 -1.26 7.83 1.16
N SER A 488 -2.18 7.93 0.21
CA SER A 488 -3.51 8.53 0.45
C SER A 488 -4.61 7.59 -0.01
N ILE A 489 -5.66 7.47 0.81
CA ILE A 489 -6.93 6.81 0.46
C ILE A 489 -7.97 7.92 0.28
N LEU A 490 -8.57 8.00 -0.91
CA LEU A 490 -9.62 8.96 -1.24
C LEU A 490 -10.96 8.23 -1.20
N ALA A 491 -11.69 8.35 -0.09
CA ALA A 491 -13.00 7.72 0.11
C ALA A 491 -14.11 8.58 -0.54
N LEU A 492 -14.68 8.08 -1.64
CA LEU A 492 -15.53 8.85 -2.55
C LEU A 492 -16.93 8.28 -2.67
N THR A 493 -17.94 9.16 -2.70
CA THR A 493 -19.36 8.77 -2.76
C THR A 493 -19.80 8.27 -4.13
N ARG A 494 -20.80 7.39 -4.13
CA ARG A 494 -21.62 7.06 -5.31
C ARG A 494 -22.76 8.07 -5.52
N GLN A 495 -23.36 8.56 -4.43
CA GLN A 495 -24.46 9.52 -4.43
C GLN A 495 -23.96 10.96 -4.64
N ASN A 496 -24.81 11.81 -5.19
CA ASN A 496 -24.52 13.22 -5.40
C ASN A 496 -24.50 14.00 -4.08
N LEU A 497 -23.56 14.94 -3.97
CA LEU A 497 -23.37 15.86 -2.85
C LEU A 497 -23.51 17.30 -3.33
N PRO A 498 -24.12 18.20 -2.53
CA PRO A 498 -24.15 19.63 -2.84
C PRO A 498 -22.74 20.24 -2.69
N GLN A 499 -22.50 21.39 -3.33
CA GLN A 499 -21.32 22.21 -3.07
C GLN A 499 -21.56 23.06 -1.82
N LEU A 500 -20.56 23.12 -0.93
CA LEU A 500 -20.67 23.79 0.36
C LEU A 500 -20.35 25.30 0.24
N GLU A 501 -21.03 26.14 1.03
CA GLU A 501 -20.91 27.60 0.96
C GLU A 501 -19.53 28.11 1.37
N ASN A 502 -18.94 27.55 2.41
CA ASN A 502 -17.65 27.98 2.97
C ASN A 502 -16.50 27.00 2.67
N SER A 503 -16.67 26.15 1.66
CA SER A 503 -15.63 25.24 1.20
C SER A 503 -14.65 25.93 0.27
N SER A 504 -13.36 25.67 0.46
CA SER A 504 -12.30 26.00 -0.49
C SER A 504 -11.19 24.98 -0.40
N ILE A 505 -10.33 24.92 -1.43
CA ILE A 505 -9.15 24.05 -1.42
C ILE A 505 -8.26 24.37 -0.22
N GLU A 506 -8.02 25.67 0.04
CA GLU A 506 -7.14 26.14 1.13
C GLU A 506 -7.70 25.78 2.52
N ALA A 507 -9.02 25.88 2.71
CA ALA A 507 -9.66 25.51 3.96
C ALA A 507 -9.57 23.98 4.18
N ALA A 508 -9.88 23.19 3.16
CA ALA A 508 -9.84 21.74 3.22
C ALA A 508 -8.42 21.18 3.45
N LEU A 509 -7.40 21.84 2.91
CA LEU A 509 -5.98 21.50 3.12
C LEU A 509 -5.52 21.63 4.57
N LYS A 510 -6.34 22.19 5.46
CA LYS A 510 -6.12 22.17 6.92
C LYS A 510 -6.62 20.89 7.60
N GLY A 511 -7.30 20.01 6.86
CA GLY A 511 -7.83 18.74 7.35
C GLY A 511 -9.16 18.84 8.10
N ALA A 512 -9.48 20.01 8.64
CA ALA A 512 -10.80 20.39 9.19
C ALA A 512 -10.99 21.90 9.10
N TYR A 513 -12.22 22.33 8.88
CA TYR A 513 -12.58 23.74 8.85
C TYR A 513 -14.05 23.97 9.24
N VAL A 514 -14.40 25.19 9.57
CA VAL A 514 -15.77 25.57 9.94
C VAL A 514 -16.60 25.76 8.68
N ALA A 515 -17.53 24.80 8.45
CA ALA A 515 -18.45 24.86 7.32
C ALA A 515 -19.63 25.84 7.58
N ILE A 516 -20.16 25.86 8.81
CA ILE A 516 -21.17 26.84 9.27
C ILE A 516 -20.70 27.45 10.57
N GLU A 517 -20.42 28.74 10.55
CA GLU A 517 -20.11 29.50 11.76
C GLU A 517 -21.41 29.94 12.46
N ALA A 518 -21.41 29.81 13.75
CA ALA A 518 -22.57 30.14 14.57
C ALA A 518 -22.14 30.75 15.91
N PRO A 519 -22.19 32.09 16.03
CA PRO A 519 -21.92 32.76 17.32
C PRO A 519 -22.83 32.23 18.43
N ASN A 520 -22.26 31.97 19.61
CA ASN A 520 -22.97 31.40 20.77
C ASN A 520 -23.58 30.00 20.50
N ALA A 521 -22.92 29.18 19.66
CA ALA A 521 -23.36 27.81 19.41
C ALA A 521 -23.52 27.02 20.74
N ALA A 522 -24.61 26.32 20.85
CA ALA A 522 -24.88 25.41 21.98
C ALA A 522 -24.22 24.03 21.76
N VAL A 523 -23.90 23.70 20.51
CA VAL A 523 -23.28 22.44 20.10
C VAL A 523 -22.48 22.65 18.82
N THR A 524 -21.37 21.94 18.67
CA THR A 524 -20.65 21.79 17.42
C THR A 524 -20.95 20.40 16.85
N ILE A 525 -21.39 20.34 15.59
CA ILE A 525 -21.55 19.07 14.85
C ILE A 525 -20.36 18.92 13.93
N ILE A 526 -19.60 17.83 14.06
CA ILE A 526 -18.46 17.53 13.21
C ILE A 526 -18.76 16.34 12.30
N SER A 527 -18.32 16.39 11.04
CA SER A 527 -18.69 15.38 10.06
C SER A 527 -17.66 15.28 8.92
N THR A 528 -17.77 14.23 8.12
CA THR A 528 -16.97 14.02 6.90
C THR A 528 -17.86 13.64 5.72
N GLY A 529 -17.37 13.85 4.51
CA GLY A 529 -18.01 13.32 3.30
C GLY A 529 -19.49 13.69 3.18
N SER A 530 -20.30 12.70 2.80
CA SER A 530 -21.73 12.90 2.58
C SER A 530 -22.51 13.39 3.80
N GLU A 531 -22.03 13.14 5.00
CA GLU A 531 -22.75 13.52 6.22
C GLU A 531 -22.56 15.00 6.60
N VAL A 532 -21.63 15.73 5.96
CA VAL A 532 -21.49 17.17 6.19
C VAL A 532 -22.75 17.94 5.76
N SER A 533 -23.35 17.60 4.62
CA SER A 533 -24.62 18.21 4.19
C SER A 533 -25.76 17.86 5.15
N ILE A 534 -25.81 16.63 5.66
CA ILE A 534 -26.79 16.21 6.68
C ILE A 534 -26.58 16.98 7.98
N ALA A 535 -25.35 17.24 8.41
CA ALA A 535 -25.04 18.04 9.59
C ALA A 535 -25.48 19.49 9.42
N ILE A 536 -25.35 20.06 8.22
CA ILE A 536 -25.82 21.43 7.90
C ILE A 536 -27.36 21.51 7.95
N GLU A 537 -28.04 20.52 7.35
CA GLU A 537 -29.50 20.41 7.42
C GLU A 537 -29.97 20.24 8.87
N ALA A 538 -29.29 19.43 9.66
CA ALA A 538 -29.58 19.25 11.09
C ALA A 538 -29.39 20.55 11.88
N ALA A 539 -28.34 21.32 11.63
CA ALA A 539 -28.11 22.61 12.28
C ALA A 539 -29.26 23.61 11.96
N THR A 540 -29.72 23.64 10.71
CA THR A 540 -30.86 24.46 10.29
C THR A 540 -32.13 24.01 10.97
N TYR A 541 -32.41 22.70 11.00
CA TYR A 541 -33.58 22.13 11.71
C TYR A 541 -33.58 22.46 13.20
N LEU A 542 -32.44 22.33 13.87
CA LEU A 542 -32.29 22.65 15.29
C LEU A 542 -32.61 24.11 15.59
N LYS A 543 -32.16 25.03 14.72
CA LYS A 543 -32.43 26.45 14.86
C LYS A 543 -33.93 26.76 14.67
N GLU A 544 -34.54 26.24 13.58
CA GLU A 544 -35.94 26.55 13.23
C GLU A 544 -36.95 25.91 14.18
N LYS A 545 -36.75 24.66 14.56
CA LYS A 545 -37.75 23.91 15.35
C LYS A 545 -37.53 23.99 16.86
N HIS A 546 -36.28 24.21 17.29
CA HIS A 546 -35.92 24.11 18.70
C HIS A 546 -35.19 25.33 19.23
N ASN A 547 -34.94 26.35 18.39
CA ASN A 547 -34.20 27.57 18.75
C ASN A 547 -32.79 27.26 19.31
N VAL A 548 -32.17 26.15 18.83
CA VAL A 548 -30.82 25.75 19.23
C VAL A 548 -29.84 26.08 18.08
N VAL A 549 -28.83 26.87 18.42
CA VAL A 549 -27.81 27.30 17.49
C VAL A 549 -26.69 26.24 17.46
N ALA A 550 -26.44 25.66 16.31
CA ALA A 550 -25.37 24.68 16.10
C ALA A 550 -24.35 25.20 15.12
N ARG A 551 -23.09 24.95 15.40
CA ARG A 551 -21.95 25.17 14.51
C ARG A 551 -21.64 23.89 13.80
N VAL A 552 -21.21 23.93 12.53
CA VAL A 552 -20.85 22.74 11.74
C VAL A 552 -19.40 22.82 11.28
N VAL A 553 -18.67 21.72 11.46
CA VAL A 553 -17.27 21.57 11.05
C VAL A 553 -17.16 20.39 10.09
N SER A 554 -16.57 20.62 8.92
CA SER A 554 -16.13 19.55 8.01
C SER A 554 -14.73 19.09 8.40
N VAL A 555 -14.52 17.76 8.45
CA VAL A 555 -13.22 17.14 8.77
C VAL A 555 -12.82 16.17 7.66
N PRO A 556 -12.46 16.67 6.46
CA PRO A 556 -12.15 15.80 5.32
C PRO A 556 -10.94 14.87 5.53
N CYS A 557 -10.02 15.19 6.46
CA CYS A 557 -8.85 14.35 6.75
C CYS A 557 -8.36 14.54 8.19
N PHE A 558 -8.43 13.49 8.99
CA PHE A 558 -8.02 13.51 10.41
C PHE A 558 -6.52 13.76 10.58
N GLU A 559 -5.70 13.07 9.78
CA GLU A 559 -4.25 13.09 9.90
C GLU A 559 -3.69 14.49 9.61
N VAL A 560 -4.28 15.19 8.64
CA VAL A 560 -3.91 16.58 8.31
C VAL A 560 -4.37 17.55 9.39
N PHE A 561 -5.56 17.35 9.97
CA PHE A 561 -6.04 18.17 11.08
C PHE A 561 -5.20 17.95 12.34
N ASP A 562 -4.84 16.73 12.66
CA ASP A 562 -3.99 16.39 13.79
C ASP A 562 -2.60 17.06 13.72
N ALA A 563 -2.09 17.26 12.52
CA ALA A 563 -0.81 17.93 12.27
C ALA A 563 -0.87 19.47 12.43
N GLN A 564 -2.09 20.07 12.54
CA GLN A 564 -2.21 21.51 12.77
C GLN A 564 -1.75 21.91 14.17
N ASP A 565 -1.35 23.19 14.33
CA ASP A 565 -1.03 23.74 15.63
C ASP A 565 -2.23 23.81 16.58
N LYS A 566 -1.96 24.01 17.86
CA LYS A 566 -2.99 24.06 18.90
C LYS A 566 -3.97 25.23 18.70
N GLU A 567 -3.47 26.36 18.23
CA GLU A 567 -4.30 27.57 18.04
C GLU A 567 -5.35 27.32 16.94
N TYR A 568 -4.93 26.74 15.81
CA TYR A 568 -5.85 26.36 14.74
C TYR A 568 -6.88 25.33 15.19
N LYS A 569 -6.43 24.28 15.90
CA LYS A 569 -7.35 23.25 16.45
C LYS A 569 -8.39 23.85 17.37
N LEU A 570 -8.01 24.75 18.28
CA LEU A 570 -8.94 25.43 19.16
C LEU A 570 -9.86 26.45 18.43
N LYS A 571 -9.39 27.04 17.34
CA LYS A 571 -10.26 27.86 16.49
C LYS A 571 -11.35 27.01 15.81
N VAL A 572 -11.02 25.82 15.36
CA VAL A 572 -11.95 24.88 14.72
C VAL A 572 -12.84 24.18 15.74
N LEU A 573 -12.30 23.71 16.84
CA LEU A 573 -12.98 23.00 17.93
C LEU A 573 -12.67 23.70 19.27
N PRO A 574 -13.38 24.81 19.60
CA PRO A 574 -13.12 25.56 20.82
C PRO A 574 -13.57 24.78 22.05
N ASP A 575 -12.80 24.96 23.14
CA ASP A 575 -13.16 24.41 24.44
C ASP A 575 -14.52 24.94 24.94
N GLY A 576 -15.23 24.12 25.71
CA GLY A 576 -16.47 24.52 26.40
C GLY A 576 -17.74 24.41 25.52
N ILE A 577 -17.64 24.01 24.27
CA ILE A 577 -18.80 23.70 23.43
C ILE A 577 -18.88 22.18 23.26
N PRO A 578 -20.00 21.53 23.61
CA PRO A 578 -20.18 20.10 23.32
C PRO A 578 -20.04 19.80 21.84
N VAL A 579 -19.38 18.69 21.54
CA VAL A 579 -19.11 18.26 20.15
C VAL A 579 -19.80 16.92 19.91
N LEU A 580 -20.57 16.82 18.82
CA LEU A 580 -21.18 15.61 18.31
C LEU A 580 -20.59 15.26 16.95
N SER A 581 -20.07 14.05 16.78
CA SER A 581 -19.67 13.55 15.46
C SER A 581 -20.83 12.84 14.75
N VAL A 582 -20.84 12.96 13.40
CA VAL A 582 -21.87 12.37 12.55
C VAL A 582 -21.19 11.77 11.30
N GLU A 583 -21.15 10.44 11.21
CA GLU A 583 -20.59 9.75 10.07
C GLU A 583 -21.31 8.41 9.82
N ALA A 584 -21.64 8.08 8.57
CA ALA A 584 -22.29 6.81 8.21
C ALA A 584 -21.28 5.65 8.15
N ALA A 585 -20.49 5.51 9.20
CA ALA A 585 -19.46 4.51 9.42
C ALA A 585 -19.35 4.20 10.92
N SER A 586 -18.42 3.32 11.31
CA SER A 586 -18.13 3.03 12.72
C SER A 586 -17.79 4.30 13.50
N THR A 587 -18.29 4.40 14.72
CA THR A 587 -18.00 5.53 15.62
C THR A 587 -16.57 5.52 16.16
N MET A 588 -15.82 4.41 15.98
CA MET A 588 -14.45 4.25 16.48
C MET A 588 -13.51 5.34 15.95
N GLY A 589 -12.77 5.98 16.87
CA GLY A 589 -11.80 7.03 16.56
C GLY A 589 -12.37 8.45 16.66
N TRP A 590 -13.69 8.63 16.65
CA TRP A 590 -14.32 9.93 16.80
C TRP A 590 -14.27 10.49 18.23
N GLU A 591 -14.09 9.64 19.24
CA GLU A 591 -13.91 10.03 20.63
C GLU A 591 -12.69 10.95 20.86
N ARG A 592 -11.78 11.03 19.90
CA ARG A 592 -10.63 11.96 19.92
C ARG A 592 -11.06 13.42 19.75
N TYR A 593 -12.22 13.66 19.12
CA TYR A 593 -12.69 15.00 18.72
C TYR A 593 -14.08 15.32 19.26
N ALA A 594 -14.89 14.32 19.55
CA ALA A 594 -16.29 14.47 19.90
C ALA A 594 -16.63 13.85 21.25
N HIS A 595 -17.47 14.54 22.02
CA HIS A 595 -18.00 14.05 23.30
C HIS A 595 -19.04 12.95 23.08
N GLU A 596 -19.82 13.08 22.00
CA GLU A 596 -20.83 12.13 21.59
C GLU A 596 -20.66 11.77 20.12
N GLN A 597 -20.95 10.50 19.77
CA GLN A 597 -20.72 10.00 18.41
C GLN A 597 -22.00 9.37 17.87
N PHE A 598 -22.43 9.84 16.70
CA PHE A 598 -23.50 9.22 15.93
C PHE A 598 -22.93 8.59 14.66
N GLY A 599 -23.08 7.26 14.53
CA GLY A 599 -22.55 6.47 13.45
C GLY A 599 -23.27 5.13 13.28
N LEU A 600 -22.64 4.23 12.54
CA LEU A 600 -23.13 2.88 12.30
C LEU A 600 -22.19 1.84 12.93
N ASN A 601 -22.63 1.21 14.02
CA ASN A 601 -21.94 0.08 14.64
C ASN A 601 -22.62 -1.26 14.27
N ARG A 602 -23.18 -1.34 13.08
CA ARG A 602 -23.86 -2.50 12.48
C ARG A 602 -23.78 -2.44 10.98
N PHE A 603 -23.92 -3.57 10.30
CA PHE A 603 -24.00 -3.61 8.85
C PHE A 603 -25.22 -2.84 8.30
N GLY A 604 -25.08 -2.37 7.06
CA GLY A 604 -26.13 -1.69 6.33
C GLY A 604 -27.23 -2.63 5.84
N ALA A 605 -27.85 -2.28 4.73
CA ALA A 605 -28.92 -3.09 4.10
C ALA A 605 -28.99 -2.84 2.60
N SER A 606 -29.45 -3.82 1.84
CA SER A 606 -29.77 -3.63 0.42
C SER A 606 -31.07 -2.84 0.25
N GLY A 607 -31.04 -1.84 -0.62
CA GLY A 607 -32.20 -1.01 -0.95
C GLY A 607 -31.81 0.30 -1.61
N PRO A 608 -32.78 1.07 -2.13
CA PRO A 608 -32.52 2.41 -2.64
C PRO A 608 -31.84 3.26 -1.55
N TYR A 609 -30.72 3.91 -1.89
CA TYR A 609 -29.86 4.57 -0.89
C TYR A 609 -30.61 5.54 0.03
N LYS A 610 -31.61 6.29 -0.49
CA LYS A 610 -32.43 7.19 0.32
C LYS A 610 -33.19 6.46 1.42
N GLN A 611 -33.80 5.30 1.09
CA GLN A 611 -34.50 4.49 2.09
C GLN A 611 -33.55 3.88 3.11
N VAL A 612 -32.34 3.46 2.65
CA VAL A 612 -31.30 2.96 3.56
C VAL A 612 -30.87 4.06 4.55
N TYR A 613 -30.67 5.29 4.07
CA TYR A 613 -30.37 6.43 4.95
C TYR A 613 -31.56 6.76 5.88
N GLU A 614 -32.78 6.87 5.37
CA GLU A 614 -33.95 7.17 6.20
C GLU A 614 -34.12 6.16 7.33
N VAL A 615 -34.24 4.87 7.00
CA VAL A 615 -34.59 3.84 8.00
C VAL A 615 -33.41 3.48 8.90
N ARG A 616 -32.17 3.49 8.36
CA ARG A 616 -30.99 2.99 9.06
C ARG A 616 -30.15 4.07 9.71
N TYR A 617 -30.36 5.34 9.33
CA TYR A 617 -29.52 6.43 9.78
C TYR A 617 -30.33 7.67 10.23
N LEU A 618 -31.08 8.34 9.35
CA LEU A 618 -31.70 9.64 9.62
C LEU A 618 -32.75 9.62 10.73
N PHE A 619 -33.67 8.65 10.79
CA PHE A 619 -34.64 8.55 11.86
C PHE A 619 -33.99 8.38 13.24
N GLN A 620 -32.92 7.62 13.31
CA GLN A 620 -32.15 7.43 14.52
C GLN A 620 -31.39 8.70 14.89
N PHE A 621 -30.83 9.40 13.91
CA PHE A 621 -30.09 10.65 14.10
C PHE A 621 -31.00 11.76 14.66
N LEU A 622 -32.15 12.01 14.06
CA LEU A 622 -33.12 13.00 14.57
C LEU A 622 -33.58 12.67 15.99
N SER A 623 -33.92 11.43 16.26
CA SER A 623 -34.28 10.97 17.60
C SER A 623 -33.13 11.16 18.60
N TYR A 624 -31.90 10.86 18.20
CA TYR A 624 -30.70 11.03 19.02
C TYR A 624 -30.41 12.52 19.31
N LEU A 625 -30.49 13.37 18.28
CA LEU A 625 -30.34 14.82 18.42
C LEU A 625 -31.34 15.42 19.42
N VAL A 626 -32.60 15.04 19.32
CA VAL A 626 -33.63 15.51 20.24
C VAL A 626 -33.34 15.07 21.69
N LYS A 627 -32.94 13.82 21.87
CA LYS A 627 -32.55 13.27 23.17
C LYS A 627 -31.33 13.98 23.77
N LEU A 628 -30.29 14.17 22.97
CA LEU A 628 -29.07 14.88 23.37
C LEU A 628 -29.40 16.33 23.78
N MET A 629 -30.25 17.01 23.00
CA MET A 629 -30.70 18.37 23.32
C MET A 629 -31.45 18.45 24.64
N LEU A 630 -32.37 17.53 24.86
CA LEU A 630 -33.13 17.50 26.15
C LEU A 630 -32.14 17.31 27.32
N THR A 631 -31.13 16.51 27.15
CA THR A 631 -30.06 16.29 28.13
C THR A 631 -29.24 17.57 28.34
N LEU A 632 -28.76 18.21 27.25
CA LEU A 632 -27.99 19.47 27.34
C LEU A 632 -28.80 20.63 27.94
N LEU A 633 -30.08 20.75 27.61
CA LEU A 633 -30.98 21.75 28.18
C LEU A 633 -31.23 21.51 29.67
N SER A 634 -31.34 20.25 30.11
CA SER A 634 -31.48 19.92 31.54
C SER A 634 -30.23 20.28 32.33
N TYR A 635 -29.01 20.10 31.75
CA TYR A 635 -27.76 20.51 32.38
C TYR A 635 -27.58 22.04 32.43
N ARG A 636 -28.01 22.78 31.40
CA ARG A 636 -27.95 24.24 31.39
C ARG A 636 -28.84 24.88 32.49
N ASN A 637 -29.90 24.19 32.88
CA ASN A 637 -30.82 24.60 33.93
C ASN A 637 -30.43 24.07 35.33
N SER A 638 -29.45 23.18 35.42
CA SER A 638 -28.89 22.71 36.70
C SER A 638 -27.54 23.40 36.91
N SER A 639 -27.34 24.05 38.02
CA SER A 639 -26.09 24.69 38.44
C SER A 639 -24.97 23.70 38.83
N SER A 640 -24.99 22.49 38.32
CA SER A 640 -24.02 21.44 38.58
C SER A 640 -23.00 21.32 37.41
N PRO A 641 -21.71 21.14 37.70
CA PRO A 641 -20.70 20.89 36.63
C PRO A 641 -20.97 19.57 35.90
N LEU A 642 -20.70 19.55 34.60
CA LEU A 642 -20.81 18.36 33.75
C LEU A 642 -20.05 17.19 34.37
N PRO A 643 -20.62 15.98 34.51
CA PRO A 643 -19.88 14.82 34.92
C PRO A 643 -18.92 14.41 33.78
N VAL A 644 -17.65 14.32 34.13
CA VAL A 644 -16.64 13.67 33.26
C VAL A 644 -16.98 12.18 33.26
N SER A 645 -17.33 11.66 32.06
CA SER A 645 -17.75 10.28 31.79
C SER A 645 -19.13 9.85 32.30
N ALA A 646 -20.11 9.86 31.41
CA ALA A 646 -21.26 8.96 31.53
C ALA A 646 -21.02 7.80 30.54
N SER A 647 -20.64 6.66 31.07
CA SER A 647 -20.71 5.38 30.35
C SER A 647 -22.14 5.17 29.82
N ALA A 648 -22.25 4.70 28.58
CA ALA A 648 -23.49 4.39 27.90
C ALA A 648 -24.44 3.57 28.82
N PRO A 649 -25.75 3.86 28.86
CA PRO A 649 -26.67 3.01 29.57
C PRO A 649 -26.72 1.64 28.92
N SER A 650 -26.35 0.60 29.68
CA SER A 650 -26.49 -0.80 29.32
C SER A 650 -27.96 -1.10 28.98
N LEU A 651 -28.18 -1.77 27.86
CA LEU A 651 -29.46 -2.39 27.54
C LEU A 651 -29.95 -3.29 28.72
N PRO A 652 -31.23 -3.35 29.04
CA PRO A 652 -31.73 -4.19 30.12
C PRO A 652 -31.44 -5.64 29.79
N SER A 653 -30.57 -6.28 30.59
CA SER A 653 -30.37 -7.72 30.58
C SER A 653 -31.62 -8.36 31.18
N THR A 654 -32.34 -9.15 30.40
CA THR A 654 -33.30 -10.12 30.94
C THR A 654 -32.52 -11.17 31.72
N SER A 655 -32.43 -10.98 33.03
CA SER A 655 -31.82 -11.97 33.92
C SER A 655 -32.87 -13.07 34.23
N THR A 656 -32.69 -14.22 33.62
CA THR A 656 -33.16 -15.46 34.25
C THR A 656 -32.03 -15.98 35.14
N ARG A 657 -32.26 -15.95 36.44
CA ARG A 657 -31.37 -16.54 37.45
C ARG A 657 -31.25 -18.05 37.20
N ALA A 658 -30.04 -18.49 36.92
CA ALA A 658 -29.68 -19.89 37.12
C ALA A 658 -28.79 -19.99 38.37
N THR A 659 -29.24 -20.76 39.33
CA THR A 659 -28.57 -21.11 40.56
C THR A 659 -27.29 -21.89 40.30
N PRO A 660 -26.21 -21.71 41.09
CA PRO A 660 -24.96 -22.46 40.87
C PRO A 660 -25.09 -23.89 41.42
N CYS A 661 -24.87 -24.85 40.57
CA CYS A 661 -24.67 -26.26 40.98
C CYS A 661 -23.18 -26.57 41.00
N ALA A 662 -22.72 -27.08 42.14
CA ALA A 662 -21.35 -27.44 42.44
C ALA A 662 -20.87 -28.63 41.57
N LEU A 663 -19.62 -28.59 41.17
CA LEU A 663 -18.89 -29.69 40.57
C LEU A 663 -18.57 -30.76 41.60
N PRO A 664 -18.51 -32.04 41.22
CA PRO A 664 -17.42 -32.91 41.61
C PRO A 664 -16.66 -33.48 40.41
N SER A 665 -15.35 -33.54 40.60
CA SER A 665 -14.37 -34.24 39.78
C SER A 665 -14.66 -35.74 39.71
N THR A 666 -14.55 -36.36 38.53
CA THR A 666 -13.75 -37.58 38.29
C THR A 666 -14.00 -38.21 36.91
N VAL A 667 -12.89 -38.48 36.21
CA VAL A 667 -12.56 -39.73 35.45
C VAL A 667 -13.23 -40.03 34.10
N LEU A 668 -12.40 -39.93 33.04
CA LEU A 668 -12.15 -40.86 31.90
C LEU A 668 -13.30 -41.72 31.34
N SER A 669 -13.59 -41.57 30.07
CA SER A 669 -13.29 -42.58 29.01
C SER A 669 -14.13 -42.39 27.76
N SER A 670 -13.42 -42.48 26.64
CA SER A 670 -13.82 -42.85 25.28
C SER A 670 -15.26 -43.34 25.01
N ARG A 671 -15.91 -42.80 23.96
CA ARG A 671 -16.43 -43.57 22.82
C ARG A 671 -17.03 -42.73 21.72
N PHE A 672 -16.68 -43.09 20.51
CA PHE A 672 -17.28 -42.71 19.23
C PHE A 672 -18.80 -42.87 19.21
N CYS A 673 -19.48 -41.97 18.50
CA CYS A 673 -20.60 -42.38 17.65
C CYS A 673 -20.83 -41.42 16.50
N ARG A 674 -21.11 -42.02 15.38
CA ARG A 674 -21.26 -41.52 14.01
C ARG A 674 -22.54 -40.71 13.79
N CYS A 675 -22.45 -39.85 12.77
CA CYS A 675 -23.48 -39.26 11.94
C CYS A 675 -24.65 -40.18 11.57
N PRO A 676 -25.86 -39.70 11.21
CA PRO A 676 -26.12 -39.57 9.78
C PRO A 676 -26.90 -38.31 9.32
N LEU A 677 -26.53 -37.82 8.20
CA LEU A 677 -27.16 -37.38 6.97
C LEU A 677 -28.71 -37.29 6.88
N LEU A 678 -29.11 -36.25 6.11
CA LEU A 678 -30.31 -36.04 5.27
C LEU A 678 -31.50 -35.30 5.90
N ALA A 679 -31.76 -34.12 5.51
CA ALA A 679 -32.63 -33.63 4.42
C ALA A 679 -32.54 -32.10 4.35
#